data_3e02b307e41f514d205ab8b1a7376743
#
_entry.id   3e02b307e41f514d205ab8b1a7376743
#
_cell.length_a   1.000
_cell.length_b   1.000
_cell.length_c   1.000
_cell.angle_alpha   90.00
_cell.angle_beta   90.00
_cell.angle_gamma   90.00
#
_symmetry.space_group_name_H-M   'P 1'
#
loop_
_entity.id
_entity.type
_entity.pdbx_description
1 polymer ?
#
loop_
_entity_poly.entity_id
_entity_poly.type
_entity_poly.pdbx_seq_one_letter_code
_entity_poly.pdbx_strand_id
1 'polypeptide(L)'
;MTASLTLSPEAQRVLPHLTGRDLAYPAPWPDGSRLTARDLGHLLPLAYRTPGRGSAAFSMRCLVEDEVRQRQPEFTPASCLALYEALVDGLEKRKWADLSLAAGALLRCPDGVPAAELAGPARVLIEFMIAKGRLEAPWALLAVAAVAGMEEVTIMPEEPTTSLAAAERDLVLSFGPAGRALLAETGPGSYGAPPESPETWERLAELPAYMAFARSALDSAGERLTAIHAGELPFHADKAFTRAEVATLGRAARLALFRDEPWLPDSLGTLLSLVAVAPTQAKTPPSQALLFEIARAAERFPTPEVIAALRAARTATRHAGVVKQLDRMIKRAEPGLADRVEVALRMPSLGFGPGGRMEVTLGAHQAVIAPGSSGEFALTWRQGERPVKSVPAAVRKEHPEEVKRLRELVKQVNRQVGTMTRALEAGFAADSTLPYATWLAQVARHPVAASVAARLIWEIGHAPGEWRATLGAPEEPGLPEDAPVRLWHPARARTDEVFRWRERITEERIRQPFKQAFREVYLLTPAEDGATRSERFAGHIVDYRRLYALFRTRAWQTPMLGPWDGGGDGEATRTISTRGSRDAREPTRPLSTRNVGDAGETTGMPSSGDGGEGTRAAADRWRVALHHDYLHDEPGEYALTGRIRFDRRDGGGWREVPPAEVPPLVFSEAMRDVDLFVAVTSIATDPEWAERGQGRHLDYWRETSFGTLAASGEVRRDALARILPRLAVADRCTLDGRFLVVRGDLRTYKIHLGSGNVLMDPGDVYLCVVPERKTDARLFLPFEDDSRLALILSKALLLARDTEITDESILRQIKG
;
A
#
# COMPACT_ATOMS: atom_id res chain seq x y z
N MET A 1 -33.95 -10.84 -27.47
CA MET A 1 -32.76 -10.60 -28.33
C MET A 1 -31.53 -10.88 -27.49
N THR A 2 -30.98 -12.09 -27.65
CA THR A 2 -29.75 -12.52 -26.95
C THR A 2 -28.57 -11.73 -27.55
N ALA A 3 -28.04 -10.77 -26.79
CA ALA A 3 -26.76 -10.16 -27.12
C ALA A 3 -25.73 -11.29 -27.16
N SER A 4 -25.16 -11.56 -28.32
CA SER A 4 -24.06 -12.52 -28.49
C SER A 4 -22.92 -12.05 -27.64
N LEU A 5 -22.60 -12.77 -26.54
CA LEU A 5 -21.44 -12.54 -25.69
C LEU A 5 -20.18 -12.74 -26.54
N THR A 6 -19.54 -11.67 -26.90
CA THR A 6 -18.25 -11.73 -27.59
C THR A 6 -17.17 -11.96 -26.52
N LEU A 7 -16.77 -13.22 -26.34
CA LEU A 7 -15.65 -13.61 -25.49
C LEU A 7 -14.34 -13.01 -26.01
N SER A 8 -13.44 -12.68 -25.13
CA SER A 8 -12.09 -12.25 -25.52
C SER A 8 -11.35 -13.34 -26.30
N PRO A 9 -10.30 -12.99 -27.09
CA PRO A 9 -9.49 -13.99 -27.79
C PRO A 9 -8.88 -15.02 -26.85
N GLU A 10 -8.51 -14.62 -25.64
CA GLU A 10 -7.96 -15.54 -24.63
C GLU A 10 -9.02 -16.48 -24.07
N ALA A 11 -10.22 -16.00 -23.78
CA ALA A 11 -11.34 -16.84 -23.36
C ALA A 11 -11.73 -17.88 -24.46
N GLN A 12 -11.64 -17.47 -25.73
CA GLN A 12 -11.86 -18.37 -26.86
C GLN A 12 -10.81 -19.48 -26.96
N ARG A 13 -9.58 -19.26 -26.48
CA ARG A 13 -8.53 -20.30 -26.39
C ARG A 13 -8.75 -21.24 -25.22
N VAL A 14 -9.26 -20.76 -24.09
CA VAL A 14 -9.53 -21.54 -22.87
C VAL A 14 -10.76 -22.44 -23.04
N LEU A 15 -11.82 -21.91 -23.66
CA LEU A 15 -13.14 -22.55 -23.77
C LEU A 15 -13.13 -23.98 -24.33
N PRO A 16 -12.42 -24.31 -25.44
CA PRO A 16 -12.38 -25.65 -25.98
C PRO A 16 -11.83 -26.70 -25.00
N HIS A 17 -10.87 -26.34 -24.19
CA HIS A 17 -10.28 -27.23 -23.18
C HIS A 17 -11.26 -27.54 -22.04
N LEU A 18 -12.05 -26.56 -21.60
CA LEU A 18 -13.05 -26.75 -20.54
C LEU A 18 -14.28 -27.53 -21.02
N THR A 19 -14.59 -27.51 -22.32
CA THR A 19 -15.74 -28.18 -22.89
C THR A 19 -15.45 -29.62 -23.42
N GLY A 20 -14.25 -30.15 -23.12
CA GLY A 20 -13.91 -31.55 -23.39
C GLY A 20 -13.60 -31.88 -24.84
N ARG A 21 -13.35 -30.90 -25.70
CA ARG A 21 -12.74 -31.11 -27.01
C ARG A 21 -11.23 -31.24 -26.79
N ASP A 22 -10.73 -32.49 -26.80
CA ASP A 22 -9.29 -32.78 -26.70
C ASP A 22 -8.56 -32.10 -27.84
N LEU A 23 -7.99 -30.94 -27.54
CA LEU A 23 -7.04 -30.27 -28.41
C LEU A 23 -5.65 -30.75 -28.04
N ALA A 24 -4.88 -31.21 -29.05
CA ALA A 24 -3.53 -31.72 -28.88
C ALA A 24 -2.66 -30.76 -28.06
N TYR A 25 -2.02 -31.30 -27.06
CA TYR A 25 -0.96 -30.61 -26.29
C TYR A 25 0.33 -30.62 -27.15
N PRO A 26 1.10 -29.49 -27.25
CA PRO A 26 0.96 -28.21 -26.54
C PRO A 26 0.41 -27.09 -27.43
N ALA A 27 -0.79 -26.63 -27.16
CA ALA A 27 -1.15 -25.27 -27.59
C ALA A 27 -0.36 -24.25 -26.76
N PRO A 28 -0.01 -23.07 -27.31
CA PRO A 28 0.59 -22.03 -26.51
C PRO A 28 -0.33 -21.71 -25.33
N TRP A 29 0.24 -21.72 -24.12
CA TRP A 29 -0.52 -21.51 -22.87
C TRP A 29 -1.20 -20.14 -22.92
N PRO A 30 -2.50 -20.02 -22.68
CA PRO A 30 -3.20 -18.74 -22.71
C PRO A 30 -2.73 -17.85 -21.55
N ASP A 31 -2.57 -16.57 -21.83
CA ASP A 31 -2.27 -15.57 -20.79
C ASP A 31 -3.55 -15.27 -19.98
N GLY A 32 -3.66 -15.92 -18.81
CA GLY A 32 -4.81 -15.75 -17.92
C GLY A 32 -5.05 -14.30 -17.51
N SER A 33 -3.99 -13.48 -17.45
CA SER A 33 -4.10 -12.07 -17.11
C SER A 33 -4.90 -11.23 -18.12
N ARG A 34 -5.12 -11.77 -19.33
CA ARG A 34 -5.92 -11.13 -20.38
C ARG A 34 -7.40 -11.51 -20.35
N LEU A 35 -7.79 -12.45 -19.51
CA LEU A 35 -9.21 -12.76 -19.31
C LEU A 35 -9.88 -11.56 -18.65
N THR A 36 -11.02 -11.13 -19.17
CA THR A 36 -11.84 -10.08 -18.55
C THR A 36 -12.61 -10.63 -17.35
N ALA A 37 -13.12 -9.78 -16.46
CA ALA A 37 -14.00 -10.20 -15.37
C ALA A 37 -15.24 -10.95 -15.90
N ARG A 38 -15.77 -10.53 -17.04
CA ARG A 38 -16.91 -11.15 -17.73
C ARG A 38 -16.54 -12.50 -18.35
N ASP A 39 -15.33 -12.65 -18.90
CA ASP A 39 -14.81 -13.95 -19.34
C ASP A 39 -14.73 -14.93 -18.17
N LEU A 40 -14.19 -14.49 -17.04
CA LEU A 40 -14.09 -15.31 -15.82
C LEU A 40 -15.47 -15.77 -15.34
N GLY A 41 -16.48 -14.88 -15.33
CA GLY A 41 -17.86 -15.24 -14.98
C GLY A 41 -18.48 -16.25 -15.93
N HIS A 42 -18.06 -16.27 -17.19
CA HIS A 42 -18.54 -17.24 -18.19
C HIS A 42 -17.78 -18.57 -18.10
N LEU A 43 -16.46 -18.54 -17.91
CA LEU A 43 -15.62 -19.74 -17.89
C LEU A 43 -15.72 -20.52 -16.57
N LEU A 44 -15.99 -19.86 -15.45
CA LEU A 44 -16.01 -20.47 -14.12
C LEU A 44 -17.04 -21.61 -13.98
N PRO A 45 -18.30 -21.49 -14.45
CA PRO A 45 -19.25 -22.61 -14.45
C PRO A 45 -18.76 -23.86 -15.20
N LEU A 46 -18.02 -23.62 -16.29
CA LEU A 46 -17.45 -24.70 -17.10
C LEU A 46 -16.24 -25.34 -16.39
N ALA A 47 -15.40 -24.54 -15.77
CA ALA A 47 -14.28 -25.01 -14.95
C ALA A 47 -14.77 -25.90 -13.80
N TYR A 48 -15.88 -25.55 -13.14
CA TYR A 48 -16.49 -26.33 -12.08
C TYR A 48 -17.01 -27.70 -12.54
N ARG A 49 -17.52 -27.81 -13.80
CA ARG A 49 -17.98 -29.07 -14.40
C ARG A 49 -16.85 -29.92 -14.98
N THR A 50 -15.62 -29.39 -15.09
CA THR A 50 -14.49 -30.09 -15.73
C THR A 50 -13.95 -31.18 -14.81
N PRO A 51 -13.97 -32.46 -15.20
CA PRO A 51 -13.49 -33.55 -14.36
C PRO A 51 -11.98 -33.78 -14.42
N GLY A 52 -11.41 -34.27 -13.33
CA GLY A 52 -10.23 -35.10 -13.27
C GLY A 52 -8.84 -34.42 -13.25
N ARG A 53 -7.87 -35.07 -12.59
CA ARG A 53 -6.44 -34.73 -12.60
C ARG A 53 -5.76 -35.30 -13.85
N GLY A 54 -4.80 -34.55 -14.44
CA GLY A 54 -3.88 -35.07 -15.45
C GLY A 54 -4.23 -34.76 -16.92
N SER A 55 -5.20 -33.90 -17.21
CA SER A 55 -5.57 -33.47 -18.56
C SER A 55 -5.30 -31.97 -18.79
N ALA A 56 -5.17 -31.54 -20.06
CA ALA A 56 -5.11 -30.11 -20.41
C ALA A 56 -6.33 -29.34 -19.86
N ALA A 57 -7.50 -29.99 -19.79
CA ALA A 57 -8.71 -29.47 -19.18
C ALA A 57 -8.51 -29.13 -17.69
N PHE A 58 -7.84 -29.96 -16.94
CA PHE A 58 -7.54 -29.70 -15.52
C PHE A 58 -6.64 -28.45 -15.35
N SER A 59 -5.64 -28.33 -16.20
CA SER A 59 -4.74 -27.17 -16.15
C SER A 59 -5.47 -25.87 -16.49
N MET A 60 -6.37 -25.88 -17.49
CA MET A 60 -7.20 -24.71 -17.82
C MET A 60 -8.22 -24.39 -16.72
N ARG A 61 -8.76 -25.41 -16.07
CA ARG A 61 -9.57 -25.22 -14.86
C ARG A 61 -8.79 -24.50 -13.77
N CYS A 62 -7.56 -24.97 -13.45
CA CYS A 62 -6.71 -24.32 -12.44
C CYS A 62 -6.42 -22.86 -12.82
N LEU A 63 -6.13 -22.58 -14.08
CA LEU A 63 -5.91 -21.21 -14.56
C LEU A 63 -7.13 -20.32 -14.30
N VAL A 64 -8.34 -20.77 -14.65
CA VAL A 64 -9.57 -20.00 -14.40
C VAL A 64 -9.82 -19.82 -12.90
N GLU A 65 -9.65 -20.88 -12.10
CA GLU A 65 -9.82 -20.79 -10.64
C GLU A 65 -8.80 -19.86 -10.00
N ASP A 66 -7.55 -19.83 -10.45
CA ASP A 66 -6.50 -18.94 -9.95
C ASP A 66 -6.79 -17.48 -10.32
N GLU A 67 -7.22 -17.23 -11.55
CA GLU A 67 -7.62 -15.87 -11.96
C GLU A 67 -8.85 -15.36 -11.20
N VAL A 68 -9.83 -16.24 -10.93
CA VAL A 68 -11.00 -15.89 -10.09
C VAL A 68 -10.59 -15.58 -8.64
N ARG A 69 -9.57 -16.25 -8.10
CA ARG A 69 -9.06 -15.91 -6.76
C ARG A 69 -8.36 -14.54 -6.71
N GLN A 70 -7.72 -14.14 -7.81
CA GLN A 70 -7.00 -12.88 -7.90
C GLN A 70 -7.89 -11.71 -8.31
N ARG A 71 -8.88 -11.98 -9.17
CA ARG A 71 -9.78 -11.00 -9.77
C ARG A 71 -11.22 -11.46 -9.62
N GLN A 72 -12.09 -10.57 -9.26
CA GLN A 72 -13.51 -10.91 -9.08
C GLN A 72 -14.19 -11.11 -10.46
N PRO A 73 -14.92 -12.24 -10.67
CA PRO A 73 -15.66 -12.46 -11.89
C PRO A 73 -16.90 -11.55 -11.97
N GLU A 74 -17.33 -11.20 -13.17
CA GLU A 74 -18.60 -10.52 -13.45
C GLU A 74 -19.52 -11.49 -14.19
N PHE A 75 -20.73 -11.70 -13.67
CA PHE A 75 -21.69 -12.64 -14.21
C PHE A 75 -22.76 -11.94 -15.02
N THR A 76 -23.17 -12.58 -16.13
CA THR A 76 -24.45 -12.33 -16.76
C THR A 76 -25.54 -13.18 -16.10
N PRO A 77 -26.84 -12.87 -16.25
CA PRO A 77 -27.92 -13.73 -15.76
C PRO A 77 -27.73 -15.20 -16.14
N ALA A 78 -27.37 -15.45 -17.40
CA ALA A 78 -27.14 -16.79 -17.92
C ALA A 78 -25.94 -17.50 -17.28
N SER A 79 -24.81 -16.83 -17.11
CA SER A 79 -23.63 -17.44 -16.50
C SER A 79 -23.79 -17.58 -14.97
N CYS A 80 -24.55 -16.72 -14.32
CA CYS A 80 -24.93 -16.87 -12.91
C CYS A 80 -25.76 -18.15 -12.71
N LEU A 81 -26.79 -18.35 -13.55
CA LEU A 81 -27.60 -19.60 -13.53
C LEU A 81 -26.72 -20.84 -13.82
N ALA A 82 -25.85 -20.77 -14.83
CA ALA A 82 -24.95 -21.87 -15.17
C ALA A 82 -23.99 -22.23 -14.02
N LEU A 83 -23.56 -21.24 -13.19
CA LEU A 83 -22.77 -21.49 -12.00
C LEU A 83 -23.57 -22.24 -10.93
N TYR A 84 -24.79 -21.82 -10.63
CA TYR A 84 -25.65 -22.51 -9.67
C TYR A 84 -25.92 -23.94 -10.08
N GLU A 85 -26.23 -24.20 -11.36
CA GLU A 85 -26.36 -25.54 -11.90
C GLU A 85 -25.07 -26.36 -11.77
N ALA A 86 -23.91 -25.77 -12.06
CA ALA A 86 -22.61 -26.44 -11.89
C ALA A 86 -22.27 -26.75 -10.42
N LEU A 87 -22.72 -25.92 -9.49
CA LEU A 87 -22.57 -26.17 -8.04
C LEU A 87 -23.47 -27.31 -7.57
N VAL A 88 -24.65 -27.48 -8.14
CA VAL A 88 -25.59 -28.59 -7.82
C VAL A 88 -25.17 -29.89 -8.48
N ASP A 89 -24.56 -29.84 -9.68
CA ASP A 89 -24.16 -31.03 -10.43
C ASP A 89 -23.17 -31.90 -9.63
N GLY A 90 -23.52 -33.21 -9.48
CA GLY A 90 -22.70 -34.17 -8.71
C GLY A 90 -22.60 -33.87 -7.20
N LEU A 91 -23.55 -33.12 -6.64
CA LEU A 91 -23.55 -32.68 -5.24
C LEU A 91 -23.62 -33.87 -4.27
N GLU A 92 -24.29 -34.95 -4.65
CA GLU A 92 -24.38 -36.17 -3.86
C GLU A 92 -23.02 -36.84 -3.57
N LYS A 93 -22.01 -36.59 -4.43
CA LYS A 93 -20.63 -37.11 -4.28
C LYS A 93 -19.74 -36.20 -3.46
N ARG A 94 -20.22 -35.00 -3.13
CA ARG A 94 -19.48 -33.98 -2.42
C ARG A 94 -19.76 -34.00 -0.92
N LYS A 95 -18.80 -33.51 -0.14
CA LYS A 95 -18.96 -33.35 1.31
C LYS A 95 -19.50 -31.96 1.68
N TRP A 96 -19.40 -30.97 0.78
CA TRP A 96 -19.79 -29.57 0.98
C TRP A 96 -20.00 -28.89 -0.36
N ALA A 97 -20.72 -27.74 -0.36
CA ALA A 97 -20.88 -26.86 -1.50
C ALA A 97 -20.31 -25.45 -1.16
N ASP A 98 -19.79 -24.76 -2.17
CA ASP A 98 -19.23 -23.41 -1.99
C ASP A 98 -20.34 -22.35 -2.05
N LEU A 99 -20.97 -22.10 -0.89
CA LEU A 99 -22.01 -21.07 -0.78
C LEU A 99 -21.43 -19.65 -0.92
N SER A 100 -20.16 -19.43 -0.58
CA SER A 100 -19.54 -18.12 -0.74
C SER A 100 -19.42 -17.75 -2.21
N LEU A 101 -19.11 -18.72 -3.08
CA LEU A 101 -19.08 -18.54 -4.52
C LEU A 101 -20.48 -18.26 -5.08
N ALA A 102 -21.49 -19.03 -4.65
CA ALA A 102 -22.87 -18.81 -5.03
C ALA A 102 -23.37 -17.41 -4.62
N ALA A 103 -23.10 -16.98 -3.39
CA ALA A 103 -23.42 -15.64 -2.89
C ALA A 103 -22.67 -14.54 -3.66
N GLY A 104 -21.39 -14.76 -3.94
CA GLY A 104 -20.57 -13.83 -4.72
C GLY A 104 -21.09 -13.60 -6.14
N ALA A 105 -21.69 -14.63 -6.76
CA ALA A 105 -22.31 -14.51 -8.07
C ALA A 105 -23.55 -13.60 -8.04
N LEU A 106 -24.36 -13.64 -6.95
CA LEU A 106 -25.49 -12.71 -6.76
C LEU A 106 -25.03 -11.25 -6.66
N LEU A 107 -23.92 -11.02 -6.00
CA LEU A 107 -23.36 -9.67 -5.82
C LEU A 107 -22.78 -9.09 -7.12
N ARG A 108 -22.29 -9.96 -8.03
CA ARG A 108 -21.56 -9.57 -9.24
C ARG A 108 -22.31 -9.88 -10.53
N CYS A 109 -23.64 -9.77 -10.49
CA CYS A 109 -24.51 -9.88 -11.66
C CYS A 109 -25.16 -8.50 -11.94
N PRO A 110 -24.44 -7.56 -12.59
CA PRO A 110 -24.92 -6.18 -12.77
C PRO A 110 -26.14 -6.09 -13.68
N ASP A 111 -26.31 -7.03 -14.61
CA ASP A 111 -27.46 -7.08 -15.53
C ASP A 111 -28.75 -7.62 -14.84
N GLY A 112 -28.69 -7.86 -13.53
CA GLY A 112 -29.79 -8.39 -12.73
C GLY A 112 -29.69 -9.89 -12.45
N VAL A 113 -30.03 -10.28 -11.23
CA VAL A 113 -30.02 -11.68 -10.78
C VAL A 113 -31.28 -12.39 -11.32
N PRO A 114 -31.18 -13.54 -12.02
CA PRO A 114 -32.32 -14.30 -12.51
C PRO A 114 -32.96 -15.11 -11.37
N ALA A 115 -33.57 -14.42 -10.39
CA ALA A 115 -34.03 -15.01 -9.13
C ALA A 115 -35.03 -16.17 -9.30
N ALA A 116 -35.92 -16.08 -10.28
CA ALA A 116 -36.91 -17.11 -10.53
C ALA A 116 -36.29 -18.45 -10.99
N GLU A 117 -35.32 -18.36 -11.89
CA GLU A 117 -34.57 -19.51 -12.40
C GLU A 117 -33.59 -20.09 -11.38
N LEU A 118 -33.00 -19.24 -10.52
CA LEU A 118 -32.08 -19.66 -9.47
C LEU A 118 -32.76 -20.34 -8.29
N ALA A 119 -34.06 -20.10 -8.04
CA ALA A 119 -34.77 -20.59 -6.88
C ALA A 119 -34.66 -22.11 -6.67
N GLY A 120 -34.76 -22.89 -7.76
CA GLY A 120 -34.62 -24.36 -7.74
C GLY A 120 -33.21 -24.80 -7.32
N PRO A 121 -32.15 -24.45 -8.07
CA PRO A 121 -30.76 -24.79 -7.73
C PRO A 121 -30.33 -24.25 -6.35
N ALA A 122 -30.72 -23.04 -5.97
CA ALA A 122 -30.43 -22.48 -4.67
C ALA A 122 -31.02 -23.31 -3.53
N ARG A 123 -32.28 -23.77 -3.67
CA ARG A 123 -32.95 -24.64 -2.70
C ARG A 123 -32.18 -25.94 -2.50
N VAL A 124 -31.78 -26.59 -3.58
CA VAL A 124 -30.99 -27.84 -3.52
C VAL A 124 -29.68 -27.63 -2.77
N LEU A 125 -28.97 -26.51 -2.99
CA LEU A 125 -27.74 -26.19 -2.28
C LEU A 125 -27.99 -26.02 -0.77
N ILE A 126 -29.03 -25.28 -0.38
CA ILE A 126 -29.35 -25.03 1.04
C ILE A 126 -29.77 -26.34 1.71
N GLU A 127 -30.67 -27.12 1.14
CA GLU A 127 -31.11 -28.40 1.69
C GLU A 127 -29.94 -29.38 1.87
N PHE A 128 -29.00 -29.41 0.93
CA PHE A 128 -27.79 -30.21 1.04
C PHE A 128 -26.91 -29.75 2.23
N MET A 129 -26.68 -28.45 2.41
CA MET A 129 -25.86 -27.92 3.52
C MET A 129 -26.52 -28.20 4.87
N ILE A 130 -27.84 -28.07 4.97
CA ILE A 130 -28.61 -28.41 6.19
C ILE A 130 -28.46 -29.91 6.48
N ALA A 131 -28.68 -30.78 5.49
CA ALA A 131 -28.57 -32.23 5.64
C ALA A 131 -27.16 -32.69 6.07
N LYS A 132 -26.11 -31.94 5.70
CA LYS A 132 -24.73 -32.21 6.11
C LYS A 132 -24.36 -31.59 7.47
N GLY A 133 -25.25 -30.82 8.08
CA GLY A 133 -24.98 -30.10 9.35
C GLY A 133 -23.89 -29.02 9.21
N ARG A 134 -23.66 -28.48 8.02
CA ARG A 134 -22.62 -27.50 7.72
C ARG A 134 -23.24 -26.13 7.50
N LEU A 135 -23.39 -25.40 8.59
CA LEU A 135 -23.87 -24.01 8.60
C LEU A 135 -22.71 -23.00 8.69
N GLU A 136 -21.58 -23.35 8.11
CA GLU A 136 -20.43 -22.45 7.98
C GLU A 136 -20.81 -21.33 6.99
N ALA A 137 -20.25 -20.12 7.13
CA ALA A 137 -20.54 -18.94 6.31
C ALA A 137 -22.03 -18.51 6.34
N PRO A 138 -22.56 -18.10 7.51
CA PRO A 138 -23.98 -17.82 7.70
C PRO A 138 -24.54 -16.77 6.74
N TRP A 139 -23.76 -15.76 6.38
CA TRP A 139 -24.19 -14.69 5.46
C TRP A 139 -24.37 -15.18 4.02
N ALA A 140 -23.50 -16.07 3.55
CA ALA A 140 -23.64 -16.71 2.24
C ALA A 140 -24.87 -17.62 2.23
N LEU A 141 -25.11 -18.36 3.33
CA LEU A 141 -26.29 -19.19 3.51
C LEU A 141 -27.57 -18.35 3.39
N LEU A 142 -27.65 -17.22 4.11
CA LEU A 142 -28.79 -16.31 4.09
C LEU A 142 -29.00 -15.66 2.71
N ALA A 143 -27.93 -15.33 1.98
CA ALA A 143 -28.02 -14.76 0.65
C ALA A 143 -28.63 -15.76 -0.36
N VAL A 144 -28.13 -17.00 -0.34
CA VAL A 144 -28.62 -18.07 -1.23
C VAL A 144 -30.04 -18.52 -0.82
N ALA A 145 -30.35 -18.60 0.49
CA ALA A 145 -31.67 -18.92 0.99
C ALA A 145 -32.74 -17.89 0.59
N ALA A 146 -32.38 -16.61 0.55
CA ALA A 146 -33.29 -15.56 0.09
C ALA A 146 -33.71 -15.77 -1.38
N VAL A 147 -32.80 -16.21 -2.24
CA VAL A 147 -33.10 -16.55 -3.65
C VAL A 147 -33.92 -17.83 -3.73
N ALA A 148 -33.70 -18.79 -2.82
CA ALA A 148 -34.45 -20.02 -2.74
C ALA A 148 -35.90 -19.83 -2.22
N GLY A 149 -36.26 -18.66 -1.69
CA GLY A 149 -37.52 -18.38 -1.04
C GLY A 149 -37.73 -19.20 0.24
N MET A 150 -36.63 -19.53 0.95
CA MET A 150 -36.67 -20.26 2.21
C MET A 150 -36.74 -19.32 3.39
N GLU A 151 -37.51 -19.69 4.44
CA GLU A 151 -37.56 -18.94 5.70
C GLU A 151 -36.23 -19.06 6.46
N GLU A 152 -35.68 -17.91 6.85
CA GLU A 152 -34.35 -17.83 7.46
C GLU A 152 -34.30 -18.47 8.86
N VAL A 153 -35.41 -18.49 9.58
CA VAL A 153 -35.50 -19.04 10.96
C VAL A 153 -35.14 -20.52 11.04
N THR A 154 -35.35 -21.28 9.97
CA THR A 154 -34.98 -22.71 9.90
C THR A 154 -33.51 -22.97 9.62
N ILE A 155 -32.76 -21.95 9.25
CA ILE A 155 -31.39 -22.07 8.71
C ILE A 155 -30.32 -21.65 9.72
N MET A 156 -30.63 -20.69 10.62
CA MET A 156 -29.66 -20.13 11.56
C MET A 156 -29.89 -20.69 12.97
N PRO A 157 -28.79 -20.95 13.71
CA PRO A 157 -28.90 -21.27 15.13
C PRO A 157 -29.53 -20.10 15.90
N GLU A 158 -30.36 -20.42 16.94
CA GLU A 158 -30.94 -19.43 17.83
C GLU A 158 -29.82 -18.69 18.60
N GLU A 159 -29.70 -17.39 18.37
CA GLU A 159 -28.89 -16.48 19.18
C GLU A 159 -29.79 -15.78 20.21
N PRO A 160 -29.27 -15.43 21.40
CA PRO A 160 -30.02 -14.61 22.34
C PRO A 160 -30.50 -13.31 21.68
N THR A 161 -31.80 -13.01 21.78
CA THR A 161 -32.40 -11.84 21.09
C THR A 161 -31.84 -10.49 21.51
N THR A 162 -31.14 -10.46 22.65
CA THR A 162 -30.47 -9.27 23.19
C THR A 162 -29.01 -9.18 22.78
N SER A 163 -28.51 -10.14 21.98
CA SER A 163 -27.10 -10.11 21.52
C SER A 163 -26.90 -9.15 20.35
N LEU A 164 -25.73 -8.55 20.31
CA LEU A 164 -25.34 -7.70 19.16
C LEU A 164 -25.33 -8.49 17.83
N ALA A 165 -25.02 -9.79 17.89
CA ALA A 165 -25.07 -10.67 16.74
C ALA A 165 -26.51 -10.91 16.23
N ALA A 166 -27.49 -11.01 17.14
CA ALA A 166 -28.92 -11.11 16.76
C ALA A 166 -29.40 -9.80 16.11
N ALA A 167 -29.05 -8.65 16.66
CA ALA A 167 -29.39 -7.36 16.08
C ALA A 167 -28.78 -7.16 14.68
N GLU A 168 -27.53 -7.60 14.47
CA GLU A 168 -26.90 -7.60 13.13
C GLU A 168 -27.67 -8.51 12.16
N ARG A 169 -28.00 -9.72 12.58
CA ARG A 169 -28.76 -10.67 11.76
C ARG A 169 -30.10 -10.08 11.34
N ASP A 170 -30.86 -9.51 12.28
CA ASP A 170 -32.19 -8.94 12.01
C ASP A 170 -32.10 -7.76 11.02
N LEU A 171 -31.06 -6.93 11.15
CA LEU A 171 -30.79 -5.88 10.17
C LEU A 171 -30.47 -6.47 8.79
N VAL A 172 -29.57 -7.47 8.72
CA VAL A 172 -29.15 -8.08 7.43
C VAL A 172 -30.30 -8.80 6.77
N LEU A 173 -31.24 -9.40 7.53
CA LEU A 173 -32.46 -10.01 7.00
C LEU A 173 -33.36 -8.99 6.28
N SER A 174 -33.28 -7.70 6.65
CA SER A 174 -33.99 -6.64 5.91
C SER A 174 -33.37 -6.31 4.55
N PHE A 175 -32.12 -6.77 4.28
CA PHE A 175 -31.45 -6.55 2.99
C PHE A 175 -31.87 -7.60 1.97
N GLY A 176 -31.87 -7.21 0.69
CA GLY A 176 -32.04 -8.15 -0.41
C GLY A 176 -30.84 -9.12 -0.54
N PRO A 177 -30.95 -10.13 -1.43
CA PRO A 177 -29.91 -11.15 -1.62
C PRO A 177 -28.50 -10.58 -1.83
N ALA A 178 -28.35 -9.52 -2.63
CA ALA A 178 -27.07 -8.87 -2.89
C ALA A 178 -26.47 -8.22 -1.63
N GLY A 179 -27.31 -7.56 -0.78
CA GLY A 179 -26.85 -6.98 0.48
C GLY A 179 -26.40 -8.05 1.48
N ARG A 180 -27.10 -9.19 1.55
CA ARG A 180 -26.69 -10.35 2.35
C ARG A 180 -25.41 -10.99 1.83
N ALA A 181 -25.26 -11.10 0.51
CA ALA A 181 -24.04 -11.59 -0.13
C ALA A 181 -22.83 -10.70 0.15
N LEU A 182 -23.03 -9.39 0.28
CA LEU A 182 -21.98 -8.44 0.64
C LEU A 182 -21.38 -8.72 2.02
N LEU A 183 -22.24 -9.07 3.01
CA LEU A 183 -21.77 -9.46 4.33
C LEU A 183 -20.96 -10.77 4.31
N ALA A 184 -21.28 -11.69 3.38
CA ALA A 184 -20.53 -12.93 3.23
C ALA A 184 -19.04 -12.68 2.88
N GLU A 185 -18.75 -11.62 2.15
CA GLU A 185 -17.38 -11.23 1.79
C GLU A 185 -16.59 -10.57 2.94
N THR A 186 -17.23 -10.17 4.02
CA THR A 186 -16.57 -9.57 5.20
C THR A 186 -16.10 -10.60 6.22
N GLY A 187 -16.52 -11.85 6.08
CA GLY A 187 -16.15 -12.94 7.00
C GLY A 187 -14.77 -13.54 6.68
N PRO A 188 -14.22 -14.33 7.61
CA PRO A 188 -13.07 -15.17 7.28
C PRO A 188 -13.48 -16.08 6.13
N GLY A 189 -12.80 -15.95 5.00
CA GLY A 189 -13.11 -16.72 3.80
C GLY A 189 -13.08 -18.22 4.08
N SER A 190 -14.04 -18.95 3.54
CA SER A 190 -13.92 -20.38 3.33
C SER A 190 -12.76 -20.63 2.36
N TYR A 191 -12.17 -21.83 2.39
CA TYR A 191 -11.12 -22.21 1.46
C TYR A 191 -11.55 -21.91 0.01
N GLY A 192 -10.87 -20.96 -0.65
CA GLY A 192 -11.19 -20.47 -2.00
C GLY A 192 -12.03 -19.20 -2.09
N ALA A 193 -12.42 -18.58 -0.97
CA ALA A 193 -13.03 -17.25 -1.02
C ALA A 193 -12.00 -16.20 -1.47
N PRO A 194 -12.41 -15.23 -2.32
CA PRO A 194 -11.55 -14.12 -2.69
C PRO A 194 -11.09 -13.36 -1.43
N PRO A 195 -9.87 -12.80 -1.40
CA PRO A 195 -9.45 -11.96 -0.30
C PRO A 195 -10.40 -10.77 -0.15
N GLU A 196 -10.64 -10.31 1.08
CA GLU A 196 -11.43 -9.09 1.36
C GLU A 196 -10.97 -7.95 0.45
N SER A 197 -11.83 -7.49 -0.46
CA SER A 197 -11.50 -6.40 -1.38
C SER A 197 -11.89 -5.05 -0.79
N PRO A 198 -11.17 -3.96 -1.11
CA PRO A 198 -11.59 -2.61 -0.72
C PRO A 198 -13.01 -2.27 -1.19
N GLU A 199 -13.44 -2.81 -2.32
CA GLU A 199 -14.77 -2.62 -2.90
C GLU A 199 -15.90 -3.16 -2.02
N THR A 200 -15.65 -4.25 -1.30
CA THR A 200 -16.62 -4.80 -0.35
C THR A 200 -16.93 -3.80 0.76
N TRP A 201 -15.91 -3.16 1.30
CA TRP A 201 -16.07 -2.14 2.34
C TRP A 201 -16.69 -0.84 1.80
N GLU A 202 -16.40 -0.45 0.56
CA GLU A 202 -17.04 0.69 -0.11
C GLU A 202 -18.54 0.48 -0.24
N ARG A 203 -18.95 -0.67 -0.80
CA ARG A 203 -20.37 -1.01 -0.94
C ARG A 203 -21.09 -1.15 0.39
N LEU A 204 -20.41 -1.71 1.40
CA LEU A 204 -21.00 -1.82 2.74
C LEU A 204 -21.18 -0.43 3.38
N ALA A 205 -20.26 0.49 3.13
CA ALA A 205 -20.34 1.87 3.58
C ALA A 205 -21.44 2.70 2.88
N GLU A 206 -21.93 2.25 1.73
CA GLU A 206 -23.08 2.80 1.02
C GLU A 206 -24.43 2.41 1.65
N LEU A 207 -24.43 1.51 2.64
CA LEU A 207 -25.64 1.10 3.36
C LEU A 207 -25.80 1.92 4.67
N PRO A 208 -26.60 3.01 4.69
CA PRO A 208 -26.70 3.89 5.86
C PRO A 208 -27.18 3.17 7.11
N ALA A 209 -28.09 2.21 6.95
CA ALA A 209 -28.61 1.42 8.07
C ALA A 209 -27.51 0.57 8.73
N TYR A 210 -26.58 0.01 7.94
CA TYR A 210 -25.47 -0.76 8.49
C TYR A 210 -24.41 0.15 9.14
N MET A 211 -24.18 1.35 8.61
CA MET A 211 -23.32 2.36 9.25
C MET A 211 -23.84 2.81 10.60
N ALA A 212 -25.15 3.09 10.69
CA ALA A 212 -25.81 3.43 11.97
C ALA A 212 -25.73 2.28 12.97
N PHE A 213 -25.96 1.05 12.51
CA PHE A 213 -25.80 -0.15 13.33
C PHE A 213 -24.36 -0.31 13.84
N ALA A 214 -23.36 -0.14 12.99
CA ALA A 214 -21.95 -0.28 13.35
C ALA A 214 -21.56 0.66 14.50
N ARG A 215 -22.02 1.91 14.45
CA ARG A 215 -21.84 2.88 15.55
C ARG A 215 -22.52 2.41 16.83
N SER A 216 -23.80 2.11 16.75
CA SER A 216 -24.60 1.67 17.92
C SER A 216 -24.02 0.40 18.56
N ALA A 217 -23.51 -0.55 17.76
CA ALA A 217 -22.90 -1.78 18.27
C ALA A 217 -21.60 -1.51 19.04
N LEU A 218 -20.73 -0.62 18.55
CA LEU A 218 -19.49 -0.24 19.24
C LEU A 218 -19.79 0.54 20.53
N ASP A 219 -20.74 1.46 20.50
CA ASP A 219 -21.16 2.23 21.68
C ASP A 219 -21.77 1.30 22.76
N SER A 220 -22.66 0.37 22.38
CA SER A 220 -23.25 -0.63 23.29
C SER A 220 -22.21 -1.58 23.89
N ALA A 221 -21.15 -1.92 23.13
CA ALA A 221 -20.05 -2.70 23.67
C ALA A 221 -19.25 -1.91 24.72
N GLY A 222 -19.04 -0.62 24.49
CA GLY A 222 -18.44 0.30 25.47
C GLY A 222 -19.25 0.43 26.74
N GLU A 223 -20.58 0.61 26.62
CA GLU A 223 -21.53 0.66 27.74
C GLU A 223 -21.51 -0.63 28.56
N ARG A 224 -21.55 -1.80 27.91
CA ARG A 224 -21.45 -3.11 28.59
C ARG A 224 -20.14 -3.23 29.37
N LEU A 225 -19.02 -2.84 28.83
CA LEU A 225 -17.74 -2.88 29.54
C LEU A 225 -17.72 -1.89 30.70
N THR A 226 -18.30 -0.71 30.55
CA THR A 226 -18.46 0.28 31.64
C THR A 226 -19.26 -0.29 32.78
N ALA A 227 -20.40 -0.94 32.50
CA ALA A 227 -21.22 -1.60 33.52
C ALA A 227 -20.48 -2.76 34.23
N ILE A 228 -19.65 -3.53 33.50
CA ILE A 228 -18.77 -4.55 34.09
C ILE A 228 -17.73 -3.93 35.02
N HIS A 229 -17.14 -2.81 34.63
CA HIS A 229 -16.14 -2.10 35.47
C HIS A 229 -16.78 -1.40 36.68
N ALA A 230 -18.04 -0.95 36.57
CA ALA A 230 -18.79 -0.39 37.65
C ALA A 230 -19.34 -1.46 38.65
N GLY A 231 -19.26 -2.75 38.26
CA GLY A 231 -19.82 -3.85 39.06
C GLY A 231 -21.31 -4.04 38.89
N GLU A 232 -21.94 -3.36 37.94
CA GLU A 232 -23.38 -3.50 37.61
C GLU A 232 -23.64 -4.82 36.86
N LEU A 233 -22.68 -5.26 36.09
CA LEU A 233 -22.65 -6.56 35.43
C LEU A 233 -21.51 -7.43 35.96
N PRO A 234 -21.70 -8.77 36.06
CA PRO A 234 -20.69 -9.66 36.59
C PRO A 234 -19.48 -9.72 35.65
N PHE A 235 -18.28 -9.63 36.22
CA PHE A 235 -17.04 -9.85 35.48
C PHE A 235 -16.74 -11.34 35.33
N HIS A 236 -16.61 -11.80 34.09
CA HIS A 236 -16.12 -13.13 33.75
C HIS A 236 -14.92 -12.99 32.81
N ALA A 237 -13.75 -13.50 33.21
CA ALA A 237 -12.51 -13.42 32.44
C ALA A 237 -12.69 -14.01 31.04
N ASP A 238 -12.37 -13.21 29.99
CA ASP A 238 -12.47 -13.58 28.58
C ASP A 238 -13.86 -14.03 28.08
N LYS A 239 -14.93 -13.59 28.75
CA LYS A 239 -16.31 -13.97 28.44
C LYS A 239 -17.29 -12.78 28.35
N ALA A 240 -16.80 -11.55 28.27
CA ALA A 240 -17.69 -10.37 28.15
C ALA A 240 -18.49 -10.35 26.84
N PHE A 241 -18.00 -11.01 25.79
CA PHE A 241 -18.66 -11.12 24.48
C PHE A 241 -18.57 -12.56 23.96
N THR A 242 -19.64 -13.00 23.28
CA THR A 242 -19.66 -14.27 22.55
C THR A 242 -18.78 -14.19 21.30
N ARG A 243 -18.45 -15.34 20.69
CA ARG A 243 -17.69 -15.38 19.43
C ARG A 243 -18.43 -14.66 18.28
N ALA A 244 -19.76 -14.78 18.24
CA ALA A 244 -20.58 -14.12 17.23
C ALA A 244 -20.56 -12.60 17.40
N GLU A 245 -20.72 -12.10 18.63
CA GLU A 245 -20.64 -10.66 18.95
C GLU A 245 -19.24 -10.08 18.63
N VAL A 246 -18.17 -10.82 18.90
CA VAL A 246 -16.80 -10.40 18.53
C VAL A 246 -16.68 -10.24 17.02
N ALA A 247 -17.26 -11.14 16.23
CA ALA A 247 -17.25 -11.04 14.77
C ALA A 247 -18.05 -9.82 14.28
N THR A 248 -19.22 -9.57 14.86
CA THR A 248 -20.05 -8.37 14.60
C THR A 248 -19.30 -7.08 14.89
N LEU A 249 -18.72 -6.97 16.10
CA LEU A 249 -17.94 -5.80 16.51
C LEU A 249 -16.67 -5.61 15.65
N GLY A 250 -16.07 -6.70 15.19
CA GLY A 250 -14.94 -6.66 14.26
C GLY A 250 -15.32 -6.08 12.90
N ARG A 251 -16.47 -6.44 12.33
CA ARG A 251 -17.00 -5.83 11.10
C ARG A 251 -17.33 -4.36 11.29
N ALA A 252 -18.03 -4.02 12.38
CA ALA A 252 -18.34 -2.65 12.73
C ALA A 252 -17.09 -1.77 12.85
N ALA A 253 -16.04 -2.26 13.55
CA ALA A 253 -14.78 -1.55 13.70
C ALA A 253 -14.05 -1.40 12.35
N ARG A 254 -14.00 -2.43 11.51
CA ARG A 254 -13.39 -2.34 10.17
C ARG A 254 -14.09 -1.32 9.29
N LEU A 255 -15.42 -1.33 9.27
CA LEU A 255 -16.20 -0.40 8.46
C LEU A 255 -15.99 1.05 8.91
N ALA A 256 -16.05 1.30 10.22
CA ALA A 256 -15.84 2.63 10.79
C ALA A 256 -14.39 3.13 10.57
N LEU A 257 -13.39 2.26 10.68
CA LEU A 257 -11.99 2.58 10.36
C LEU A 257 -11.76 2.80 8.85
N PHE A 258 -12.45 2.04 8.00
CA PHE A 258 -12.40 2.25 6.54
C PHE A 258 -12.93 3.64 6.17
N ARG A 259 -14.08 4.02 6.72
CA ARG A 259 -14.71 5.33 6.52
C ARG A 259 -13.99 6.47 7.23
N ASP A 260 -13.14 6.15 8.20
CA ASP A 260 -12.47 7.14 9.05
C ASP A 260 -13.47 8.06 9.76
N GLU A 261 -14.44 7.45 10.42
CA GLU A 261 -15.56 8.15 11.06
C GLU A 261 -15.08 9.08 12.20
N PRO A 262 -15.53 10.34 12.25
CA PRO A 262 -15.05 11.31 13.25
C PRO A 262 -15.33 10.94 14.72
N TRP A 263 -16.37 10.15 14.99
CA TRP A 263 -16.76 9.69 16.34
C TRP A 263 -15.92 8.50 16.83
N LEU A 264 -15.27 7.78 15.92
CA LEU A 264 -14.60 6.51 16.19
C LEU A 264 -13.43 6.60 17.18
N PRO A 265 -12.56 7.64 17.17
CA PRO A 265 -11.47 7.75 18.13
C PRO A 265 -11.94 7.70 19.59
N ASP A 266 -13.04 8.37 19.92
CA ASP A 266 -13.58 8.41 21.28
C ASP A 266 -14.20 7.04 21.66
N SER A 267 -15.02 6.45 20.78
CA SER A 267 -15.63 5.13 21.01
C SER A 267 -14.55 4.04 21.16
N LEU A 268 -13.55 3.98 20.27
CA LEU A 268 -12.47 2.99 20.37
C LEU A 268 -11.52 3.28 21.54
N GLY A 269 -11.25 4.54 21.87
CA GLY A 269 -10.45 4.91 23.02
C GLY A 269 -11.05 4.38 24.32
N THR A 270 -12.34 4.57 24.52
CA THR A 270 -13.12 4.04 25.66
C THR A 270 -13.14 2.51 25.64
N LEU A 271 -13.54 1.91 24.52
CA LEU A 271 -13.69 0.47 24.38
C LEU A 271 -12.36 -0.26 24.66
N LEU A 272 -11.24 0.18 24.04
CA LEU A 272 -9.93 -0.44 24.18
C LEU A 272 -9.35 -0.28 25.59
N SER A 273 -9.60 0.84 26.26
CA SER A 273 -9.14 1.06 27.63
C SER A 273 -9.82 0.10 28.63
N LEU A 274 -11.11 -0.16 28.44
CA LEU A 274 -11.90 -1.02 29.31
C LEU A 274 -11.69 -2.51 28.99
N VAL A 275 -11.64 -2.89 27.71
CA VAL A 275 -11.50 -4.30 27.32
C VAL A 275 -10.11 -4.87 27.60
N ALA A 276 -9.07 -4.02 27.70
CA ALA A 276 -7.68 -4.47 27.94
C ALA A 276 -7.38 -4.74 29.42
N VAL A 277 -8.20 -4.27 30.36
CA VAL A 277 -7.94 -4.32 31.80
C VAL A 277 -9.08 -5.02 32.52
N ALA A 278 -8.75 -5.97 33.38
CA ALA A 278 -9.76 -6.55 34.28
C ALA A 278 -10.12 -5.56 35.39
N PRO A 279 -11.43 -5.42 35.77
CA PRO A 279 -11.86 -4.56 36.87
C PRO A 279 -11.40 -5.06 38.25
N THR A 280 -10.86 -6.28 38.31
CA THR A 280 -10.38 -6.95 39.53
C THR A 280 -8.85 -7.13 39.49
N GLN A 281 -8.27 -7.86 40.45
CA GLN A 281 -6.85 -8.26 40.46
C GLN A 281 -6.52 -9.33 39.39
N ALA A 282 -7.51 -9.81 38.64
CA ALA A 282 -7.29 -10.79 37.57
C ALA A 282 -6.35 -10.23 36.49
N LYS A 283 -5.53 -11.12 35.93
CA LYS A 283 -4.64 -10.76 34.81
C LYS A 283 -5.36 -10.85 33.46
N THR A 284 -6.33 -11.76 33.33
CA THR A 284 -7.07 -11.98 32.09
C THR A 284 -8.12 -10.89 31.91
N PRO A 285 -8.10 -10.19 30.79
CA PRO A 285 -9.01 -9.09 30.49
C PRO A 285 -10.46 -9.58 30.23
N PRO A 286 -11.45 -8.68 30.14
CA PRO A 286 -12.84 -9.01 29.86
C PRO A 286 -13.04 -9.77 28.55
N SER A 287 -12.32 -9.39 27.46
CA SER A 287 -12.31 -10.13 26.19
C SER A 287 -11.02 -9.93 25.44
N GLN A 288 -10.18 -10.97 25.37
CA GLN A 288 -8.99 -10.99 24.52
C GLN A 288 -9.36 -11.05 23.03
N ALA A 289 -10.41 -11.80 22.73
CA ALA A 289 -10.90 -11.99 21.38
C ALA A 289 -11.31 -10.66 20.72
N LEU A 290 -12.08 -9.82 21.43
CA LEU A 290 -12.49 -8.51 20.94
C LEU A 290 -11.28 -7.56 20.78
N LEU A 291 -10.39 -7.53 21.77
CA LEU A 291 -9.18 -6.72 21.70
C LEU A 291 -8.32 -7.04 20.46
N PHE A 292 -8.14 -8.33 20.17
CA PHE A 292 -7.39 -8.77 18.99
C PHE A 292 -8.17 -8.53 17.68
N GLU A 293 -9.50 -8.59 17.71
CA GLU A 293 -10.32 -8.33 16.53
C GLU A 293 -10.26 -6.85 16.11
N ILE A 294 -10.33 -5.93 17.07
CA ILE A 294 -10.12 -4.50 16.80
C ILE A 294 -8.69 -4.24 16.31
N ALA A 295 -7.69 -4.92 16.88
CA ALA A 295 -6.32 -4.81 16.41
C ALA A 295 -6.16 -5.33 14.97
N ARG A 296 -6.85 -6.42 14.58
CA ARG A 296 -6.92 -6.89 13.17
C ARG A 296 -7.61 -5.87 12.25
N ALA A 297 -8.68 -5.24 12.72
CA ALA A 297 -9.33 -4.15 11.98
C ALA A 297 -8.35 -3.00 11.73
N ALA A 298 -7.54 -2.64 12.74
CA ALA A 298 -6.49 -1.62 12.63
C ALA A 298 -5.32 -2.06 11.74
N GLU A 299 -4.97 -3.36 11.66
CA GLU A 299 -3.98 -3.86 10.68
C GLU A 299 -4.44 -3.59 9.24
N ARG A 300 -5.75 -3.66 8.97
CA ARG A 300 -6.33 -3.44 7.65
C ARG A 300 -6.54 -1.96 7.34
N PHE A 301 -7.09 -1.20 8.29
CA PHE A 301 -7.43 0.21 8.12
C PHE A 301 -6.87 1.04 9.29
N PRO A 302 -5.55 1.21 9.35
CA PRO A 302 -4.92 1.92 10.46
C PRO A 302 -5.27 3.40 10.47
N THR A 303 -5.44 3.95 11.70
CA THR A 303 -5.46 5.39 11.95
C THR A 303 -4.48 5.71 13.09
N PRO A 304 -3.93 6.93 13.19
CA PRO A 304 -3.03 7.31 14.28
C PRO A 304 -3.68 7.12 15.65
N GLU A 305 -4.99 7.41 15.74
CA GLU A 305 -5.78 7.35 16.97
C GLU A 305 -5.96 5.90 17.45
N VAL A 306 -6.34 4.97 16.55
CA VAL A 306 -6.49 3.56 16.95
C VAL A 306 -5.15 2.93 17.32
N ILE A 307 -4.07 3.28 16.65
CA ILE A 307 -2.73 2.80 17.02
C ILE A 307 -2.32 3.34 18.39
N ALA A 308 -2.61 4.61 18.68
CA ALA A 308 -2.37 5.20 20.00
C ALA A 308 -3.19 4.50 21.09
N ALA A 309 -4.49 4.23 20.84
CA ALA A 309 -5.36 3.52 21.75
C ALA A 309 -4.91 2.06 22.00
N LEU A 310 -4.47 1.34 20.96
CA LEU A 310 -3.88 0.00 21.10
C LEU A 310 -2.58 -0.01 21.90
N ARG A 311 -1.72 1.02 21.78
CA ARG A 311 -0.52 1.18 22.61
C ARG A 311 -0.87 1.46 24.07
N ALA A 312 -1.88 2.28 24.31
CA ALA A 312 -2.40 2.52 25.67
C ALA A 312 -2.94 1.22 26.28
N ALA A 313 -3.78 0.48 25.56
CA ALA A 313 -4.30 -0.83 25.96
C ALA A 313 -3.17 -1.84 26.26
N ARG A 314 -2.15 -1.91 25.41
CA ARG A 314 -0.94 -2.74 25.59
C ARG A 314 -0.18 -2.37 26.88
N THR A 315 -0.13 -1.09 27.21
CA THR A 315 0.57 -0.63 28.44
C THR A 315 -0.25 -0.92 29.69
N ALA A 316 -1.56 -0.83 29.61
CA ALA A 316 -2.47 -1.03 30.73
C ALA A 316 -2.71 -2.51 31.07
N THR A 317 -2.66 -3.41 30.05
CA THR A 317 -2.97 -4.83 30.29
C THR A 317 -1.90 -5.53 31.13
N ARG A 318 -2.36 -6.39 32.07
CA ARG A 318 -1.51 -7.19 32.97
C ARG A 318 -1.20 -8.59 32.40
N HIS A 319 -1.81 -8.96 31.26
CA HIS A 319 -1.68 -10.30 30.69
C HIS A 319 -0.50 -10.34 29.68
N ALA A 320 0.60 -11.02 30.04
CA ALA A 320 1.83 -11.06 29.26
C ALA A 320 1.66 -11.55 27.80
N GLY A 321 0.75 -12.54 27.59
CA GLY A 321 0.43 -13.03 26.24
C GLY A 321 -0.24 -11.97 25.38
N VAL A 322 -1.15 -11.17 25.97
CA VAL A 322 -1.82 -10.05 25.29
C VAL A 322 -0.82 -8.98 24.91
N VAL A 323 0.10 -8.59 25.81
CA VAL A 323 1.18 -7.63 25.52
C VAL A 323 1.98 -8.07 24.30
N LYS A 324 2.46 -9.33 24.29
CA LYS A 324 3.28 -9.86 23.18
C LYS A 324 2.51 -9.89 21.85
N GLN A 325 1.22 -10.19 21.88
CA GLN A 325 0.40 -10.24 20.67
C GLN A 325 0.10 -8.84 20.14
N LEU A 326 -0.29 -7.90 21.02
CA LEU A 326 -0.52 -6.50 20.62
C LEU A 326 0.73 -5.84 20.04
N ASP A 327 1.93 -6.09 20.61
CA ASP A 327 3.19 -5.59 20.05
C ASP A 327 3.40 -6.03 18.59
N ARG A 328 3.05 -7.28 18.26
CA ARG A 328 3.17 -7.78 16.88
C ARG A 328 2.13 -7.14 15.96
N MET A 329 0.88 -7.00 16.44
CA MET A 329 -0.22 -6.46 15.63
C MET A 329 -0.02 -4.96 15.37
N ILE A 330 0.37 -4.18 16.37
CA ILE A 330 0.71 -2.76 16.21
C ILE A 330 1.85 -2.61 15.19
N LYS A 331 2.91 -3.43 15.30
CA LYS A 331 4.03 -3.40 14.35
C LYS A 331 3.60 -3.72 12.91
N ARG A 332 2.54 -4.51 12.71
CA ARG A 332 1.98 -4.78 11.37
C ARG A 332 1.08 -3.65 10.87
N ALA A 333 0.32 -3.02 11.76
CA ALA A 333 -0.59 -1.94 11.42
C ALA A 333 0.15 -0.64 11.03
N GLU A 334 1.24 -0.30 11.73
CA GLU A 334 1.98 0.96 11.53
C GLU A 334 2.40 1.25 10.09
N PRO A 335 2.95 0.30 9.31
CA PRO A 335 3.32 0.55 7.92
C PRO A 335 2.13 0.94 7.02
N GLY A 336 0.96 0.35 7.24
CA GLY A 336 -0.24 0.63 6.45
C GLY A 336 -0.79 2.06 6.62
N LEU A 337 -0.35 2.81 7.66
CA LEU A 337 -0.66 4.24 7.76
C LEU A 337 -0.11 5.03 6.58
N ALA A 338 1.05 4.65 6.05
CA ALA A 338 1.67 5.35 4.93
C ALA A 338 0.82 5.29 3.64
N ASP A 339 -0.02 4.27 3.50
CA ASP A 339 -0.91 4.10 2.35
C ASP A 339 -2.18 4.99 2.44
N ARG A 340 -2.42 5.60 3.62
CA ARG A 340 -3.56 6.48 3.90
C ARG A 340 -3.07 7.90 4.19
N VAL A 341 -2.63 8.63 3.17
CA VAL A 341 -1.92 9.92 3.31
C VAL A 341 -2.66 10.93 4.18
N GLU A 342 -3.94 11.17 3.92
CA GLU A 342 -4.76 12.15 4.68
C GLU A 342 -4.88 11.77 6.16
N VAL A 343 -5.00 10.48 6.45
CA VAL A 343 -5.10 9.93 7.81
C VAL A 343 -3.74 9.98 8.52
N ALA A 344 -2.66 9.65 7.82
CA ALA A 344 -1.30 9.63 8.36
C ALA A 344 -0.80 11.01 8.80
N LEU A 345 -1.36 12.09 8.24
CA LEU A 345 -1.01 13.46 8.60
C LEU A 345 -1.60 13.91 9.94
N ARG A 346 -2.61 13.21 10.48
CA ARG A 346 -3.17 13.48 11.81
C ARG A 346 -2.29 12.88 12.91
N MET A 347 -1.10 13.43 13.08
CA MET A 347 -0.17 12.94 14.10
C MET A 347 -0.52 13.47 15.49
N PRO A 348 -0.42 12.66 16.57
CA PRO A 348 -0.52 13.18 17.92
C PRO A 348 0.71 14.04 18.26
N SER A 349 0.51 15.15 18.97
CA SER A 349 1.57 16.07 19.38
C SER A 349 2.56 15.45 20.37
N LEU A 350 2.20 14.37 21.06
CA LEU A 350 3.01 13.66 22.06
C LEU A 350 3.56 14.57 23.19
N GLY A 351 2.94 15.74 23.41
CA GLY A 351 3.40 16.71 24.39
C GLY A 351 4.57 17.58 23.94
N PHE A 352 4.94 17.53 22.65
CA PHE A 352 5.92 18.47 22.10
C PHE A 352 5.30 19.87 21.94
N GLY A 353 6.11 20.89 22.28
CA GLY A 353 5.75 22.28 22.06
C GLY A 353 6.14 22.77 20.66
N PRO A 354 5.90 24.06 20.36
CA PRO A 354 6.29 24.70 19.11
C PRO A 354 7.75 24.42 18.75
N GLY A 355 8.02 24.22 17.46
CA GLY A 355 9.37 23.88 16.99
C GLY A 355 9.83 22.46 17.30
N GLY A 356 8.92 21.57 17.72
CA GLY A 356 9.23 20.15 17.98
C GLY A 356 10.09 19.92 19.22
N ARG A 357 10.03 20.81 20.20
CA ARG A 357 10.88 20.76 21.40
C ARG A 357 10.08 20.31 22.62
N MET A 358 10.66 19.40 23.38
CA MET A 358 10.18 18.97 24.70
C MET A 358 11.30 19.05 25.69
N GLU A 359 11.02 19.62 26.87
CA GLU A 359 11.97 19.76 27.96
C GLU A 359 11.40 19.15 29.25
N VAL A 360 12.20 18.36 29.93
CA VAL A 360 11.83 17.71 31.20
C VAL A 360 12.94 17.95 32.22
N THR A 361 12.59 18.57 33.32
CA THR A 361 13.56 18.85 34.43
C THR A 361 13.62 17.65 35.38
N LEU A 362 14.82 17.14 35.62
CA LEU A 362 15.07 16.00 36.50
C LEU A 362 16.21 16.38 37.47
N GLY A 363 15.85 16.84 38.67
CA GLY A 363 16.78 17.38 39.62
C GLY A 363 17.51 18.64 39.10
N ALA A 364 18.84 18.66 39.12
CA ALA A 364 19.68 19.73 38.59
C ALA A 364 19.93 19.64 37.07
N HIS A 365 19.32 18.68 36.38
CA HIS A 365 19.54 18.44 34.96
C HIS A 365 18.24 18.59 34.16
N GLN A 366 18.39 18.92 32.89
CA GLN A 366 17.29 19.04 31.93
C GLN A 366 17.50 18.08 30.78
N ALA A 367 16.50 17.24 30.54
CA ALA A 367 16.39 16.42 29.35
C ALA A 367 15.71 17.23 28.24
N VAL A 368 16.29 17.30 27.06
CA VAL A 368 15.73 17.98 25.90
C VAL A 368 15.59 17.00 24.75
N ILE A 369 14.38 16.86 24.23
CA ILE A 369 14.12 16.14 22.99
C ILE A 369 13.77 17.16 21.91
N ALA A 370 14.53 17.17 20.81
CA ALA A 370 14.31 18.10 19.71
C ALA A 370 14.81 17.46 18.39
N PRO A 371 14.29 17.91 17.22
CA PRO A 371 14.81 17.46 15.93
C PRO A 371 16.20 18.03 15.65
N GLY A 372 17.10 17.19 15.14
CA GLY A 372 18.39 17.59 14.61
C GLY A 372 18.31 18.15 13.20
N SER A 373 19.45 18.46 12.59
CA SER A 373 19.54 18.96 11.20
C SER A 373 19.04 17.95 10.16
N SER A 374 19.07 16.65 10.48
CA SER A 374 18.45 15.58 9.67
C SER A 374 16.94 15.48 9.88
N GLY A 375 16.36 16.21 10.85
CA GLY A 375 14.95 16.04 11.26
C GLY A 375 14.68 14.85 12.17
N GLU A 376 15.68 14.04 12.48
CA GLU A 376 15.60 12.99 13.48
C GLU A 376 15.62 13.57 14.89
N PHE A 377 14.66 13.15 15.73
CA PHE A 377 14.58 13.59 17.12
C PHE A 377 15.62 12.88 17.98
N ALA A 378 16.32 13.63 18.80
CA ALA A 378 17.35 13.13 19.69
C ALA A 378 17.15 13.63 21.12
N LEU A 379 17.49 12.77 22.09
CA LEU A 379 17.52 13.11 23.51
C LEU A 379 18.89 13.63 23.89
N THR A 380 18.95 14.88 24.31
CA THR A 380 20.15 15.56 24.80
C THR A 380 19.96 15.98 26.27
N TRP A 381 21.06 16.21 26.95
CA TRP A 381 21.07 16.57 28.37
C TRP A 381 21.79 17.90 28.60
N ARG A 382 21.28 18.70 29.55
CA ARG A 382 21.89 19.94 29.97
C ARG A 382 21.94 20.02 31.50
N GLN A 383 22.93 20.76 32.00
CA GLN A 383 23.01 21.22 33.40
C GLN A 383 23.14 22.75 33.35
N GLY A 384 22.04 23.46 33.62
CA GLY A 384 21.94 24.85 33.26
C GLY A 384 22.11 25.02 31.75
N GLU A 385 22.95 25.91 31.27
CA GLU A 385 23.24 26.09 29.84
C GLU A 385 24.29 25.12 29.28
N ARG A 386 24.97 24.35 30.14
CA ARG A 386 26.06 23.45 29.71
C ARG A 386 25.53 22.12 29.16
N PRO A 387 25.87 21.77 27.92
CA PRO A 387 25.48 20.47 27.37
C PRO A 387 26.27 19.33 28.02
N VAL A 388 25.57 18.19 28.25
CA VAL A 388 26.15 16.96 28.82
C VAL A 388 26.06 15.86 27.77
N LYS A 389 27.21 15.19 27.49
CA LYS A 389 27.32 14.20 26.39
C LYS A 389 26.48 12.93 26.58
N SER A 390 26.18 12.56 27.83
CA SER A 390 25.45 11.30 28.14
C SER A 390 24.49 11.52 29.30
N VAL A 391 23.62 10.53 29.58
CA VAL A 391 22.70 10.56 30.73
C VAL A 391 23.50 10.77 32.02
N PRO A 392 23.26 11.85 32.78
CA PRO A 392 23.96 12.10 34.04
C PRO A 392 23.81 10.96 35.05
N ALA A 393 24.87 10.64 35.79
CA ALA A 393 24.85 9.50 36.72
C ALA A 393 23.77 9.64 37.81
N ALA A 394 23.57 10.86 38.33
CA ALA A 394 22.52 11.16 39.30
C ALA A 394 21.12 10.87 38.73
N VAL A 395 20.82 11.37 37.53
CA VAL A 395 19.51 11.12 36.86
C VAL A 395 19.29 9.64 36.61
N ARG A 396 20.33 8.90 36.19
CA ARG A 396 20.22 7.46 35.95
C ARG A 396 19.91 6.69 37.24
N LYS A 397 20.41 7.14 38.38
CA LYS A 397 20.20 6.52 39.69
C LYS A 397 18.85 6.89 40.29
N GLU A 398 18.46 8.16 40.20
CA GLU A 398 17.31 8.71 40.90
C GLU A 398 16.02 8.64 40.08
N HIS A 399 16.12 8.70 38.72
CA HIS A 399 14.96 8.71 37.80
C HIS A 399 15.09 7.67 36.67
N PRO A 400 15.36 6.37 36.93
CA PRO A 400 15.60 5.37 35.91
C PRO A 400 14.37 5.13 34.98
N GLU A 401 13.16 5.13 35.54
CA GLU A 401 11.93 4.93 34.78
C GLU A 401 11.65 6.12 33.85
N GLU A 402 11.94 7.34 34.27
CA GLU A 402 11.78 8.53 33.45
C GLU A 402 12.78 8.55 32.27
N VAL A 403 14.02 8.16 32.49
CA VAL A 403 15.01 7.99 31.42
C VAL A 403 14.55 6.96 30.39
N LYS A 404 13.97 5.87 30.86
CA LYS A 404 13.41 4.84 30.00
C LYS A 404 12.22 5.37 29.19
N ARG A 405 11.30 6.07 29.84
CA ARG A 405 10.15 6.73 29.19
C ARG A 405 10.57 7.70 28.09
N LEU A 406 11.55 8.59 28.39
CA LEU A 406 12.05 9.55 27.41
C LEU A 406 12.73 8.87 26.21
N ARG A 407 13.47 7.78 26.42
CA ARG A 407 14.06 7.00 25.31
C ARG A 407 13.00 6.33 24.43
N GLU A 408 11.94 5.78 25.02
CA GLU A 408 10.83 5.20 24.25
C GLU A 408 10.06 6.29 23.50
N LEU A 409 9.89 7.48 24.08
CA LEU A 409 9.28 8.62 23.40
C LEU A 409 10.08 9.07 22.17
N VAL A 410 11.42 9.11 22.24
CA VAL A 410 12.28 9.39 21.08
C VAL A 410 12.07 8.36 19.97
N LYS A 411 12.02 7.08 20.31
CA LYS A 411 11.73 6.03 19.32
C LYS A 411 10.33 6.18 18.72
N GLN A 412 9.35 6.57 19.55
CA GLN A 412 7.98 6.76 19.10
C GLN A 412 7.86 7.93 18.14
N VAL A 413 8.42 9.10 18.47
CA VAL A 413 8.33 10.28 17.60
C VAL A 413 9.06 10.04 16.28
N ASN A 414 10.23 9.40 16.28
CA ASN A 414 10.97 9.08 15.06
C ASN A 414 10.21 8.08 14.17
N ARG A 415 9.52 7.10 14.75
CA ARG A 415 8.63 6.21 13.97
C ARG A 415 7.47 6.96 13.32
N GLN A 416 6.87 7.91 14.04
CA GLN A 416 5.78 8.73 13.49
C GLN A 416 6.27 9.64 12.37
N VAL A 417 7.41 10.31 12.56
CA VAL A 417 8.07 11.10 11.50
C VAL A 417 8.33 10.24 10.27
N GLY A 418 8.89 9.04 10.45
CA GLY A 418 9.12 8.10 9.35
C GLY A 418 7.82 7.64 8.65
N THR A 419 6.74 7.46 9.39
CA THR A 419 5.42 7.11 8.81
C THR A 419 4.86 8.27 7.99
N MET A 420 4.88 9.49 8.52
CA MET A 420 4.46 10.69 7.79
C MET A 420 5.28 10.91 6.53
N THR A 421 6.60 10.77 6.62
CA THR A 421 7.52 10.91 5.49
C THR A 421 7.15 9.95 4.35
N ARG A 422 6.91 8.67 4.67
CA ARG A 422 6.47 7.68 3.68
C ARG A 422 5.10 7.99 3.09
N ALA A 423 4.16 8.44 3.92
CA ALA A 423 2.82 8.83 3.45
C ALA A 423 2.88 10.02 2.50
N LEU A 424 3.68 11.05 2.81
CA LEU A 424 3.91 12.19 1.93
C LEU A 424 4.55 11.75 0.61
N GLU A 425 5.56 10.87 0.64
CA GLU A 425 6.18 10.33 -0.57
C GLU A 425 5.17 9.50 -1.40
N ALA A 426 4.37 8.66 -0.76
CA ALA A 426 3.33 7.87 -1.43
C ALA A 426 2.25 8.76 -2.08
N GLY A 427 1.96 9.90 -1.48
CA GLY A 427 1.00 10.90 -1.98
C GLY A 427 1.39 11.55 -3.32
N PHE A 428 2.65 11.45 -3.75
CA PHE A 428 3.06 11.97 -5.05
C PHE A 428 2.30 11.33 -6.22
N ALA A 429 2.22 10.00 -6.23
CA ALA A 429 1.54 9.28 -7.31
C ALA A 429 0.03 9.61 -7.36
N ALA A 430 -0.56 9.93 -6.22
CA ALA A 430 -1.98 10.25 -6.09
C ALA A 430 -2.33 11.71 -6.45
N ASP A 431 -1.33 12.57 -6.65
CA ASP A 431 -1.48 14.03 -6.82
C ASP A 431 -2.42 14.66 -5.76
N SER A 432 -2.26 14.21 -4.51
CA SER A 432 -3.15 14.60 -3.41
C SER A 432 -3.00 16.07 -3.06
N THR A 433 -4.12 16.75 -2.86
CA THR A 433 -4.18 18.13 -2.36
C THR A 433 -4.84 18.16 -0.98
N LEU A 434 -4.41 19.09 -0.14
CA LEU A 434 -5.00 19.37 1.17
C LEU A 434 -5.56 20.80 1.17
N PRO A 435 -6.68 21.08 1.83
CA PRO A 435 -7.10 22.45 2.12
C PRO A 435 -6.02 23.19 2.93
N TYR A 436 -5.80 24.47 2.64
CA TYR A 436 -4.75 25.26 3.30
C TYR A 436 -4.90 25.28 4.83
N ALA A 437 -6.12 25.44 5.34
CA ALA A 437 -6.38 25.40 6.78
C ALA A 437 -5.97 24.05 7.41
N THR A 438 -6.29 22.95 6.75
CA THR A 438 -5.91 21.60 7.20
C THR A 438 -4.40 21.40 7.17
N TRP A 439 -3.75 21.80 6.06
CA TRP A 439 -2.30 21.72 5.91
C TRP A 439 -1.60 22.59 6.97
N LEU A 440 -2.09 23.80 7.22
CA LEU A 440 -1.52 24.71 8.21
C LEU A 440 -1.59 24.12 9.62
N ALA A 441 -2.73 23.54 10.00
CA ALA A 441 -2.94 22.97 11.33
C ALA A 441 -2.19 21.65 11.54
N GLN A 442 -2.29 20.73 10.58
CA GLN A 442 -1.78 19.35 10.75
C GLN A 442 -0.31 19.19 10.33
N VAL A 443 0.22 20.08 9.49
CA VAL A 443 1.56 19.97 8.91
C VAL A 443 2.44 21.16 9.31
N ALA A 444 2.08 22.36 8.91
CA ALA A 444 2.94 23.52 9.07
C ALA A 444 3.14 23.95 10.52
N ARG A 445 2.05 24.01 11.31
CA ARG A 445 2.06 24.42 12.72
C ARG A 445 2.15 23.24 13.71
N HIS A 446 2.01 22.00 13.21
CA HIS A 446 2.05 20.84 14.08
C HIS A 446 3.46 20.65 14.69
N PRO A 447 3.60 20.49 16.02
CA PRO A 447 4.91 20.50 16.69
C PRO A 447 5.94 19.52 16.12
N VAL A 448 5.48 18.32 15.71
CA VAL A 448 6.37 17.28 15.17
C VAL A 448 6.44 17.34 13.64
N ALA A 449 5.31 17.51 12.96
CA ALA A 449 5.23 17.48 11.49
C ALA A 449 5.97 18.66 10.83
N ALA A 450 6.00 19.83 11.50
CA ALA A 450 6.71 21.02 11.02
C ALA A 450 8.20 20.75 10.70
N SER A 451 8.84 19.85 11.44
CA SER A 451 10.24 19.47 11.19
C SER A 451 10.45 18.75 9.84
N VAL A 452 9.44 18.06 9.36
CA VAL A 452 9.43 17.43 8.02
C VAL A 452 9.05 18.46 6.97
N ALA A 453 7.97 19.22 7.21
CA ALA A 453 7.44 20.23 6.29
C ALA A 453 8.47 21.30 5.92
N ALA A 454 9.27 21.74 6.89
CA ALA A 454 10.31 22.76 6.70
C ALA A 454 11.40 22.38 5.68
N ARG A 455 11.55 21.09 5.36
CA ARG A 455 12.56 20.55 4.44
C ARG A 455 12.00 20.13 3.09
N LEU A 456 10.70 20.36 2.86
CA LEU A 456 9.99 20.04 1.64
C LEU A 456 9.57 21.27 0.88
N ILE A 457 9.41 21.12 -0.43
CA ILE A 457 8.89 22.13 -1.33
C ILE A 457 7.39 21.88 -1.50
N TRP A 458 6.59 22.90 -1.25
CA TRP A 458 5.13 22.88 -1.34
C TRP A 458 4.65 23.74 -2.49
N GLU A 459 3.56 23.37 -3.13
CA GLU A 459 2.80 24.19 -4.08
C GLU A 459 1.49 24.63 -3.44
N ILE A 460 1.24 25.91 -3.41
CA ILE A 460 0.00 26.51 -2.91
C ILE A 460 -0.75 27.09 -4.11
N GLY A 461 -2.02 26.74 -4.27
CA GLY A 461 -2.88 27.25 -5.35
C GLY A 461 -3.47 28.60 -4.96
N HIS A 462 -3.16 29.65 -5.73
CA HIS A 462 -3.68 31.02 -5.53
C HIS A 462 -4.92 31.31 -6.40
N ALA A 463 -4.99 30.65 -7.56
CA ALA A 463 -6.13 30.72 -8.47
C ALA A 463 -6.21 29.42 -9.27
N PRO A 464 -7.31 29.12 -9.98
CA PRO A 464 -7.42 27.97 -10.85
C PRO A 464 -6.25 27.88 -11.84
N GLY A 465 -5.42 26.84 -11.72
CA GLY A 465 -4.22 26.63 -12.55
C GLY A 465 -2.97 27.43 -12.14
N GLU A 466 -3.07 28.36 -11.19
CA GLU A 466 -1.93 29.10 -10.67
C GLU A 466 -1.38 28.48 -9.38
N TRP A 467 -0.19 27.92 -9.47
CA TRP A 467 0.51 27.30 -8.36
C TRP A 467 1.82 28.07 -8.05
N ARG A 468 2.05 28.30 -6.76
CA ARG A 468 3.28 28.93 -6.29
C ARG A 468 4.07 27.93 -5.46
N ALA A 469 5.29 27.63 -5.88
CA ALA A 469 6.18 26.74 -5.15
C ALA A 469 6.95 27.50 -4.06
N THR A 470 7.02 26.92 -2.86
CA THR A 470 7.73 27.47 -1.70
C THR A 470 8.47 26.38 -0.95
N LEU A 471 9.65 26.70 -0.42
CA LEU A 471 10.41 25.80 0.45
C LEU A 471 10.00 26.00 1.90
N GLY A 472 9.74 24.90 2.60
CA GLY A 472 9.22 24.96 3.95
C GLY A 472 7.72 25.26 3.98
N ALA A 473 7.25 25.74 5.11
CA ALA A 473 5.82 25.97 5.34
C ALA A 473 5.58 27.40 5.83
N PRO A 474 5.82 28.42 4.98
CA PRO A 474 5.53 29.79 5.35
C PRO A 474 4.02 30.00 5.46
N GLU A 475 3.61 30.78 6.43
CA GLU A 475 2.23 31.26 6.53
C GLU A 475 2.02 32.37 5.49
N GLU A 476 0.99 32.24 4.68
CA GLU A 476 0.59 33.26 3.70
C GLU A 476 -0.76 33.90 4.13
N PRO A 477 -0.74 35.08 4.76
CA PRO A 477 -1.95 35.75 5.21
C PRO A 477 -2.85 36.08 4.02
N GLY A 478 -4.15 35.81 4.17
CA GLY A 478 -5.15 36.21 3.16
C GLY A 478 -5.48 35.14 2.12
N LEU A 479 -4.85 33.93 2.21
CA LEU A 479 -5.29 32.83 1.41
C LEU A 479 -6.63 32.25 1.92
N PRO A 480 -7.52 31.79 1.02
CA PRO A 480 -8.70 31.03 1.40
C PRO A 480 -8.36 29.79 2.19
N GLU A 481 -9.20 29.43 3.17
CA GLU A 481 -8.99 28.23 3.99
C GLU A 481 -9.01 26.94 3.19
N ASP A 482 -9.74 26.92 2.09
CA ASP A 482 -9.89 25.80 1.15
C ASP A 482 -8.88 25.85 -0.02
N ALA A 483 -7.99 26.84 -0.07
CA ALA A 483 -6.95 26.93 -1.09
C ALA A 483 -6.16 25.60 -1.14
N PRO A 484 -5.98 25.00 -2.33
CA PRO A 484 -5.36 23.68 -2.42
C PRO A 484 -3.84 23.77 -2.19
N VAL A 485 -3.31 22.90 -1.33
CA VAL A 485 -1.88 22.73 -1.08
C VAL A 485 -1.46 21.32 -1.45
N ARG A 486 -0.35 21.16 -2.16
CA ARG A 486 0.25 19.86 -2.49
C ARG A 486 1.77 19.91 -2.42
N LEU A 487 2.38 18.74 -2.45
CA LEU A 487 3.83 18.63 -2.62
C LEU A 487 4.22 19.02 -4.05
N TRP A 488 5.26 19.85 -4.18
CA TRP A 488 5.87 20.14 -5.47
C TRP A 488 6.53 18.89 -6.06
N HIS A 489 6.38 18.69 -7.39
CA HIS A 489 6.96 17.54 -8.08
C HIS A 489 7.68 18.00 -9.37
N PRO A 490 8.93 17.52 -9.67
CA PRO A 490 9.69 17.96 -10.83
C PRO A 490 9.03 17.63 -12.18
N ALA A 491 8.17 16.61 -12.27
CA ALA A 491 7.43 16.29 -13.49
C ALA A 491 6.41 17.39 -13.90
N ARG A 492 6.01 18.27 -12.98
CA ARG A 492 5.10 19.40 -13.24
C ARG A 492 5.83 20.73 -13.45
N ALA A 493 7.11 20.75 -13.08
CA ALA A 493 7.92 21.96 -13.11
C ALA A 493 8.70 22.09 -14.41
N ARG A 494 9.06 23.33 -14.74
CA ARG A 494 9.99 23.60 -15.84
C ARG A 494 11.41 23.20 -15.45
N THR A 495 12.21 22.85 -16.41
CA THR A 495 13.60 22.39 -16.18
C THR A 495 14.44 23.43 -15.42
N ASP A 496 14.29 24.73 -15.73
CA ASP A 496 14.98 25.82 -15.03
C ASP A 496 14.57 25.95 -13.57
N GLU A 497 13.32 25.68 -13.25
CA GLU A 497 12.82 25.66 -11.87
C GLU A 497 13.38 24.47 -11.09
N VAL A 498 13.43 23.28 -11.71
CA VAL A 498 14.05 22.09 -11.10
C VAL A 498 15.51 22.37 -10.74
N PHE A 499 16.30 22.97 -11.65
CA PHE A 499 17.69 23.32 -11.38
C PHE A 499 17.83 24.35 -10.25
N ARG A 500 16.99 25.38 -10.21
CA ARG A 500 17.00 26.38 -9.11
C ARG A 500 16.71 25.71 -7.75
N TRP A 501 15.75 24.80 -7.67
CA TRP A 501 15.46 24.09 -6.43
C TRP A 501 16.62 23.17 -6.00
N ARG A 502 17.24 22.44 -6.92
CA ARG A 502 18.42 21.61 -6.65
C ARG A 502 19.59 22.43 -6.12
N GLU A 503 19.85 23.57 -6.74
CA GLU A 503 20.90 24.51 -6.30
C GLU A 503 20.61 24.99 -4.86
N ARG A 504 19.42 25.55 -4.63
CA ARG A 504 19.01 26.07 -3.32
C ARG A 504 19.10 25.02 -2.22
N ILE A 505 18.60 23.82 -2.43
CA ILE A 505 18.64 22.68 -1.46
C ILE A 505 20.10 22.36 -1.12
N THR A 506 21.00 22.41 -2.11
CA THR A 506 22.41 22.11 -1.91
C THR A 506 23.15 23.25 -1.21
N GLU A 507 22.90 24.51 -1.57
CA GLU A 507 23.50 25.69 -0.97
C GLU A 507 23.10 25.88 0.50
N GLU A 508 21.81 25.78 0.80
CA GLU A 508 21.26 25.86 2.15
C GLU A 508 21.51 24.60 2.98
N ARG A 509 22.14 23.56 2.39
CA ARG A 509 22.45 22.26 3.02
C ARG A 509 21.23 21.59 3.62
N ILE A 510 20.10 21.67 2.94
CA ILE A 510 18.85 21.04 3.35
C ILE A 510 18.89 19.56 3.01
N ARG A 511 18.72 18.70 4.00
CA ARG A 511 18.54 17.26 3.80
C ARG A 511 17.05 16.97 3.68
N GLN A 512 16.57 16.77 2.45
CA GLN A 512 15.17 16.39 2.21
C GLN A 512 14.89 14.99 2.79
N PRO A 513 13.70 14.76 3.40
CA PRO A 513 13.37 13.48 4.03
C PRO A 513 13.19 12.33 3.04
N PHE A 514 13.01 12.65 1.75
CA PHE A 514 13.03 11.75 0.60
C PHE A 514 13.47 12.55 -0.64
N LYS A 515 13.76 11.88 -1.73
CA LYS A 515 14.08 12.54 -3.00
C LYS A 515 12.87 13.33 -3.50
N GLN A 516 12.89 14.64 -3.38
CA GLN A 516 11.89 15.55 -3.93
C GLN A 516 12.47 16.39 -5.07
N ALA A 517 13.38 17.33 -4.80
CA ALA A 517 14.03 18.12 -5.86
C ALA A 517 14.89 17.26 -6.80
N PHE A 518 15.47 16.21 -6.26
CA PHE A 518 16.28 15.23 -6.98
C PHE A 518 15.48 13.96 -7.36
N ARG A 519 14.13 14.06 -7.47
CA ARG A 519 13.30 12.94 -7.89
C ARG A 519 13.51 12.64 -9.36
N GLU A 520 13.59 11.37 -9.67
CA GLU A 520 13.65 10.86 -11.03
C GLU A 520 12.32 11.11 -11.74
N VAL A 521 12.36 11.56 -12.98
CA VAL A 521 11.18 11.80 -13.82
C VAL A 521 11.27 10.88 -15.05
N TYR A 522 10.20 10.12 -15.26
CA TYR A 522 10.05 9.25 -16.43
C TYR A 522 9.01 9.85 -17.35
N LEU A 523 9.45 10.28 -18.51
CA LEU A 523 8.56 10.71 -19.59
C LEU A 523 8.28 9.52 -20.51
N LEU A 524 7.12 9.57 -21.15
CA LEU A 524 6.75 8.62 -22.19
C LEU A 524 7.76 8.72 -23.35
N THR A 525 8.25 7.58 -23.82
CA THR A 525 9.13 7.53 -24.98
C THR A 525 8.32 7.35 -26.27
N PRO A 526 8.87 7.72 -27.46
CA PRO A 526 8.18 7.46 -28.71
C PRO A 526 7.82 5.98 -28.94
N ALA A 527 8.61 5.05 -28.39
CA ALA A 527 8.31 3.61 -28.47
C ALA A 527 7.12 3.22 -27.58
N GLU A 528 6.94 3.90 -26.43
CA GLU A 528 5.84 3.65 -25.50
C GLU A 528 4.53 4.33 -25.91
N ASP A 529 4.62 5.44 -26.68
CA ASP A 529 3.44 6.21 -27.14
C ASP A 529 2.50 5.40 -28.03
N GLY A 530 3.06 4.51 -28.84
CA GLY A 530 2.28 3.59 -29.70
C GLY A 530 2.10 2.18 -29.13
N ALA A 531 2.61 1.90 -27.94
CA ALA A 531 2.58 0.56 -27.35
C ALA A 531 1.41 0.37 -26.38
N THR A 532 0.95 -0.88 -26.23
CA THR A 532 -0.03 -1.26 -25.22
C THR A 532 0.60 -1.44 -23.83
N ARG A 533 1.91 -1.67 -23.75
CA ARG A 533 2.69 -1.94 -22.54
C ARG A 533 4.08 -1.34 -22.65
N SER A 534 4.74 -1.06 -21.54
CA SER A 534 6.14 -0.60 -21.54
C SER A 534 7.08 -1.79 -21.37
N GLU A 535 8.14 -1.84 -22.18
CA GLU A 535 9.23 -2.82 -22.11
C GLU A 535 10.55 -2.20 -21.61
N ARG A 536 10.53 -0.95 -21.14
CA ARG A 536 11.72 -0.18 -20.75
C ARG A 536 12.63 -0.89 -19.76
N PHE A 537 12.06 -1.70 -18.87
CA PHE A 537 12.78 -2.44 -17.84
C PHE A 537 12.71 -3.96 -18.05
N ALA A 538 12.36 -4.42 -19.25
CA ALA A 538 12.36 -5.85 -19.58
C ALA A 538 13.78 -6.38 -19.77
N GLY A 539 13.99 -7.66 -19.50
CA GLY A 539 15.25 -8.35 -19.74
C GLY A 539 16.31 -8.21 -18.65
N HIS A 540 15.98 -7.63 -17.50
CA HIS A 540 16.91 -7.58 -16.37
C HIS A 540 16.85 -8.85 -15.53
N ILE A 541 18.01 -9.43 -15.22
CA ILE A 541 18.15 -10.58 -14.34
C ILE A 541 18.23 -10.08 -12.89
N VAL A 542 17.27 -10.46 -12.08
CA VAL A 542 17.07 -9.98 -10.70
C VAL A 542 16.99 -11.11 -9.69
N ASP A 543 17.48 -10.87 -8.48
CA ASP A 543 17.24 -11.75 -7.33
C ASP A 543 15.78 -11.58 -6.87
N TYR A 544 14.92 -12.59 -7.07
CA TYR A 544 13.50 -12.45 -6.80
C TYR A 544 13.16 -12.35 -5.31
N ARG A 545 13.95 -12.90 -4.39
CA ARG A 545 13.71 -12.73 -2.94
C ARG A 545 13.90 -11.30 -2.51
N ARG A 546 14.95 -10.64 -3.00
CA ARG A 546 15.17 -9.21 -2.78
C ARG A 546 14.10 -8.36 -3.45
N LEU A 547 13.69 -8.74 -4.65
CA LEU A 547 12.61 -8.09 -5.40
C LEU A 547 11.30 -8.13 -4.61
N TYR A 548 10.90 -9.32 -4.11
CA TYR A 548 9.68 -9.45 -3.29
C TYR A 548 9.76 -8.71 -1.95
N ALA A 549 10.95 -8.62 -1.34
CA ALA A 549 11.15 -7.81 -0.15
C ALA A 549 10.90 -6.32 -0.45
N LEU A 550 11.35 -5.82 -1.60
CA LEU A 550 11.11 -4.43 -2.04
C LEU A 550 9.64 -4.18 -2.39
N PHE A 551 8.97 -5.10 -3.07
CA PHE A 551 7.54 -4.99 -3.35
C PHE A 551 6.74 -4.67 -2.09
N ARG A 552 7.00 -5.40 -0.99
CA ARG A 552 6.34 -5.15 0.30
C ARG A 552 6.63 -3.76 0.88
N THR A 553 7.83 -3.23 0.68
CA THR A 553 8.18 -1.90 1.21
C THR A 553 7.55 -0.75 0.43
N ARG A 554 7.12 -1.01 -0.81
CA ARG A 554 6.54 -0.04 -1.74
C ARG A 554 5.05 -0.27 -2.04
N ALA A 555 4.37 -1.04 -1.18
CA ALA A 555 2.94 -1.39 -1.32
C ALA A 555 2.58 -2.09 -2.65
N TRP A 556 3.56 -2.80 -3.26
CA TRP A 556 3.28 -3.70 -4.36
C TRP A 556 2.81 -5.05 -3.81
N GLN A 557 1.75 -5.58 -4.39
CA GLN A 557 1.15 -6.85 -3.99
C GLN A 557 1.62 -7.95 -4.95
N THR A 558 1.92 -9.11 -4.40
CA THR A 558 2.26 -10.32 -5.15
C THR A 558 1.38 -11.46 -4.68
N PRO A 559 0.83 -12.28 -5.58
CA PRO A 559 -0.05 -13.37 -5.17
C PRO A 559 0.66 -14.48 -4.39
N MET A 560 1.96 -14.69 -4.63
CA MET A 560 2.75 -15.75 -3.97
C MET A 560 4.20 -15.34 -3.71
N LEU A 561 4.87 -16.06 -2.82
CA LEU A 561 6.28 -15.87 -2.45
C LEU A 561 7.17 -16.89 -3.18
N GLY A 562 7.36 -16.72 -4.48
CA GLY A 562 8.28 -17.55 -5.25
C GLY A 562 7.61 -18.58 -6.16
N PRO A 563 8.40 -19.29 -6.96
CA PRO A 563 7.91 -20.29 -7.88
C PRO A 563 7.41 -21.53 -7.11
N TRP A 564 6.17 -21.91 -7.37
CA TRP A 564 5.60 -23.19 -6.95
C TRP A 564 5.48 -24.09 -8.17
N ASP A 565 5.55 -25.41 -7.96
CA ASP A 565 5.51 -26.39 -9.03
C ASP A 565 4.42 -26.08 -10.08
N GLY A 566 4.82 -25.63 -11.27
CA GLY A 566 4.00 -25.48 -12.45
C GLY A 566 3.70 -24.07 -12.95
N GLY A 567 4.15 -23.00 -12.30
CA GLY A 567 3.97 -21.62 -12.78
C GLY A 567 5.28 -20.92 -13.12
N GLY A 568 5.47 -20.56 -14.43
CA GLY A 568 6.68 -19.85 -14.89
C GLY A 568 6.69 -18.35 -14.58
N ASP A 569 5.49 -17.76 -14.45
CA ASP A 569 5.34 -16.29 -14.47
C ASP A 569 4.84 -15.74 -13.14
N GLY A 570 5.33 -14.56 -12.77
CA GLY A 570 4.86 -13.79 -11.64
C GLY A 570 4.41 -12.39 -12.06
N GLU A 571 3.44 -11.84 -11.36
CA GLU A 571 3.00 -10.46 -11.52
C GLU A 571 2.94 -9.76 -10.16
N ALA A 572 3.58 -8.61 -10.06
CA ALA A 572 3.43 -7.74 -8.91
C ALA A 572 2.62 -6.50 -9.31
N THR A 573 1.65 -6.11 -8.49
CA THR A 573 0.74 -5.00 -8.77
C THR A 573 0.74 -3.95 -7.68
N ARG A 574 0.57 -2.68 -8.07
CA ARG A 574 0.34 -1.55 -7.17
C ARG A 574 -0.90 -0.77 -7.61
N THR A 575 -1.81 -0.51 -6.69
CA THR A 575 -2.98 0.37 -6.92
C THR A 575 -2.66 1.79 -6.50
N ILE A 576 -2.94 2.75 -7.38
CA ILE A 576 -2.76 4.18 -7.18
C ILE A 576 -4.12 4.85 -7.37
N SER A 577 -4.59 5.59 -6.37
CA SER A 577 -5.84 6.36 -6.46
C SER A 577 -5.50 7.82 -6.67
N THR A 578 -6.03 8.44 -7.75
CA THR A 578 -5.88 9.86 -8.03
C THR A 578 -7.19 10.56 -7.75
N ARG A 579 -7.16 11.78 -7.22
CA ARG A 579 -8.37 12.61 -7.13
C ARG A 579 -8.75 13.06 -8.54
N GLY A 580 -9.99 12.77 -8.97
CA GLY A 580 -10.53 13.29 -10.21
C GLY A 580 -10.55 14.82 -10.16
N SER A 581 -9.68 15.47 -10.93
CA SER A 581 -9.74 16.90 -11.17
C SER A 581 -10.95 17.20 -12.05
N ARG A 582 -11.97 17.87 -11.53
CA ARG A 582 -13.12 18.36 -12.32
C ARG A 582 -12.79 19.55 -13.24
N ASP A 583 -11.55 20.06 -13.25
CA ASP A 583 -11.20 21.33 -13.92
C ASP A 583 -10.18 21.22 -15.06
N ALA A 584 -9.98 20.05 -15.65
CA ALA A 584 -9.27 19.97 -16.92
C ALA A 584 -10.27 19.84 -18.08
N ARG A 585 -11.07 20.88 -18.31
CA ARG A 585 -11.72 21.07 -19.63
C ARG A 585 -10.67 21.58 -20.61
N GLU A 586 -10.43 20.79 -21.66
CA GLU A 586 -9.69 21.21 -22.84
C GLU A 586 -10.15 22.56 -23.38
N PRO A 587 -9.27 23.36 -23.99
CA PRO A 587 -9.65 24.59 -24.66
C PRO A 587 -10.50 24.25 -25.89
N THR A 588 -11.77 24.63 -25.82
CA THR A 588 -12.72 24.54 -26.91
C THR A 588 -12.24 25.29 -28.14
N ARG A 589 -12.28 24.62 -29.27
CA ARG A 589 -12.20 25.18 -30.62
C ARG A 589 -13.21 26.31 -30.81
N PRO A 590 -12.90 27.33 -31.62
CA PRO A 590 -13.76 28.49 -31.76
C PRO A 590 -15.05 28.17 -32.53
N LEU A 591 -16.11 28.73 -32.00
CA LEU A 591 -17.47 28.74 -32.52
C LEU A 591 -17.55 29.30 -33.93
N SER A 592 -18.18 28.59 -34.82
CA SER A 592 -18.82 29.10 -36.02
C SER A 592 -20.23 29.51 -35.66
N THR A 593 -20.55 30.78 -35.96
CA THR A 593 -21.83 31.48 -35.81
C THR A 593 -22.95 30.84 -36.61
N ARG A 594 -24.16 30.70 -36.00
CA ARG A 594 -25.46 31.07 -36.64
C ARG A 594 -26.62 31.05 -35.64
N ASN A 595 -27.12 32.23 -35.46
CA ASN A 595 -28.45 32.81 -35.29
C ASN A 595 -29.70 31.98 -34.94
N VAL A 596 -30.39 32.57 -33.90
CA VAL A 596 -31.76 33.08 -33.79
C VAL A 596 -32.93 32.12 -33.66
N GLY A 597 -33.74 32.40 -32.61
CA GLY A 597 -35.15 32.05 -32.52
C GLY A 597 -35.65 31.67 -31.12
N ASP A 598 -36.05 32.64 -30.38
CA ASP A 598 -37.33 33.01 -29.78
C ASP A 598 -37.93 32.18 -28.61
N ALA A 599 -38.13 32.92 -27.56
CA ALA A 599 -39.17 33.08 -26.53
C ALA A 599 -39.95 31.88 -25.95
N GLY A 600 -40.04 31.93 -24.61
CA GLY A 600 -41.04 31.19 -23.82
C GLY A 600 -40.80 31.27 -22.33
N GLU A 601 -41.25 32.34 -21.67
CA GLU A 601 -41.38 32.47 -20.20
C GLU A 601 -42.31 31.42 -19.64
N THR A 602 -41.96 30.87 -18.48
CA THR A 602 -42.91 30.68 -17.38
C THR A 602 -42.19 30.58 -16.02
N THR A 603 -42.64 31.42 -15.16
CA THR A 603 -42.36 31.60 -13.73
C THR A 603 -42.70 30.38 -12.88
N GLY A 604 -41.86 30.09 -11.92
CA GLY A 604 -42.17 29.20 -10.79
C GLY A 604 -41.10 29.33 -9.69
N MET A 605 -41.49 30.02 -8.60
CA MET A 605 -40.65 30.27 -7.43
C MET A 605 -40.40 29.03 -6.56
N PRO A 606 -39.41 29.09 -5.63
CA PRO A 606 -38.67 27.98 -5.12
C PRO A 606 -39.22 27.38 -3.83
N SER A 607 -39.08 26.12 -3.65
CA SER A 607 -39.19 25.47 -2.33
C SER A 607 -37.82 25.18 -1.76
N SER A 608 -37.55 25.78 -0.64
CA SER A 608 -36.46 25.46 0.29
C SER A 608 -36.44 23.99 0.67
N GLY A 609 -35.32 23.35 0.55
CA GLY A 609 -35.06 21.97 1.03
C GLY A 609 -33.56 21.76 1.19
N ASP A 610 -33.19 21.86 2.41
CA ASP A 610 -31.93 21.62 3.08
C ASP A 610 -31.27 20.30 2.70
N GLY A 611 -29.93 20.22 2.76
CA GLY A 611 -29.22 18.98 2.70
C GLY A 611 -28.15 18.89 1.60
N GLY A 612 -27.10 19.68 1.73
CA GLY A 612 -25.89 19.49 0.92
C GLY A 612 -25.15 18.20 1.29
N GLU A 613 -25.56 17.07 0.74
CA GLU A 613 -24.71 15.88 0.70
C GLU A 613 -23.55 16.12 -0.25
N GLY A 614 -22.37 16.35 0.33
CA GLY A 614 -21.13 16.33 -0.41
C GLY A 614 -20.83 14.95 -0.97
N THR A 615 -21.33 14.66 -2.18
CA THR A 615 -20.90 13.49 -2.96
C THR A 615 -19.39 13.60 -3.17
N ARG A 616 -18.61 12.81 -2.44
CA ARG A 616 -17.18 12.60 -2.73
C ARG A 616 -17.07 12.11 -4.18
N ALA A 617 -16.43 12.91 -5.02
CA ALA A 617 -16.14 12.51 -6.39
C ALA A 617 -15.35 11.19 -6.36
N ALA A 618 -15.79 10.18 -7.11
CA ALA A 618 -15.09 8.91 -7.23
C ALA A 618 -13.67 9.19 -7.73
N ALA A 619 -12.67 8.78 -6.96
CA ALA A 619 -11.28 8.90 -7.34
C ALA A 619 -10.99 7.96 -8.52
N ASP A 620 -10.31 8.46 -9.55
CA ASP A 620 -9.76 7.59 -10.60
C ASP A 620 -8.74 6.65 -9.96
N ARG A 621 -8.87 5.34 -10.22
CA ARG A 621 -7.95 4.33 -9.71
C ARG A 621 -7.17 3.71 -10.85
N TRP A 622 -5.87 3.62 -10.66
CA TRP A 622 -4.91 3.06 -11.58
C TRP A 622 -4.24 1.85 -10.94
N ARG A 623 -3.96 0.84 -11.72
CA ARG A 623 -3.15 -0.29 -11.30
C ARG A 623 -1.97 -0.41 -12.26
N VAL A 624 -0.78 -0.54 -11.72
CA VAL A 624 0.42 -0.88 -12.46
C VAL A 624 0.83 -2.31 -12.13
N ALA A 625 1.25 -3.06 -13.12
CA ALA A 625 1.66 -4.45 -12.99
C ALA A 625 3.03 -4.66 -13.63
N LEU A 626 3.97 -5.26 -12.90
CA LEU A 626 5.28 -5.68 -13.38
C LEU A 626 5.31 -7.20 -13.53
N HIS A 627 5.44 -7.67 -14.76
CA HIS A 627 5.64 -9.09 -15.05
C HIS A 627 7.10 -9.51 -14.83
N HIS A 628 7.29 -10.74 -14.41
CA HIS A 628 8.63 -11.35 -14.29
C HIS A 628 8.53 -12.85 -14.45
N ASP A 629 9.54 -13.46 -15.09
CA ASP A 629 9.64 -14.88 -15.37
C ASP A 629 10.72 -15.51 -14.51
N TYR A 630 10.41 -16.61 -13.81
CA TYR A 630 11.42 -17.30 -13.00
C TYR A 630 12.39 -18.09 -13.86
N LEU A 631 13.66 -18.02 -13.54
CA LEU A 631 14.72 -18.79 -14.19
C LEU A 631 14.88 -20.15 -13.48
N HIS A 632 14.02 -21.10 -13.80
CA HIS A 632 13.95 -22.41 -13.13
C HIS A 632 15.14 -23.33 -13.39
N ASP A 633 15.74 -23.22 -14.56
CA ASP A 633 16.85 -24.09 -14.99
C ASP A 633 18.21 -23.68 -14.43
N GLU A 634 18.25 -22.65 -13.61
CA GLU A 634 19.48 -22.11 -13.05
C GLU A 634 19.59 -22.33 -11.54
N PRO A 635 20.78 -22.66 -11.03
CA PRO A 635 21.03 -22.68 -9.60
C PRO A 635 20.96 -21.25 -9.03
N GLY A 636 19.99 -21.01 -8.17
CA GLY A 636 19.76 -19.71 -7.53
C GLY A 636 18.31 -19.28 -7.64
N GLU A 637 18.03 -18.09 -7.14
CA GLU A 637 16.68 -17.56 -6.99
C GLU A 637 16.55 -16.30 -7.84
N TYR A 638 16.58 -16.49 -9.18
CA TYR A 638 16.57 -15.40 -10.14
C TYR A 638 15.30 -15.37 -10.97
N ALA A 639 14.95 -14.17 -11.41
CA ALA A 639 13.88 -13.94 -12.37
C ALA A 639 14.34 -12.93 -13.44
N LEU A 640 13.71 -13.01 -14.60
CA LEU A 640 13.85 -12.06 -15.68
C LEU A 640 12.70 -11.06 -15.61
N THR A 641 12.98 -9.77 -15.53
CA THR A 641 11.93 -8.75 -15.59
C THR A 641 11.31 -8.67 -16.97
N GLY A 642 9.98 -8.55 -16.99
CA GLY A 642 9.20 -8.45 -18.21
C GLY A 642 8.60 -7.06 -18.40
N ARG A 643 7.45 -7.04 -19.07
CA ARG A 643 6.70 -5.81 -19.41
C ARG A 643 5.95 -5.22 -18.22
N ILE A 644 5.69 -3.92 -18.33
CA ILE A 644 4.89 -3.16 -17.38
C ILE A 644 3.54 -2.86 -18.04
N ARG A 645 2.45 -3.24 -17.37
CA ARG A 645 1.07 -3.01 -17.76
C ARG A 645 0.42 -1.96 -16.87
N PHE A 646 -0.47 -1.17 -17.46
CA PHE A 646 -1.30 -0.22 -16.74
C PHE A 646 -2.77 -0.58 -16.93
N ASP A 647 -3.54 -0.52 -15.85
CA ASP A 647 -4.98 -0.71 -15.88
C ASP A 647 -5.66 0.50 -15.22
N ARG A 648 -6.80 0.92 -15.77
CA ARG A 648 -7.69 1.91 -15.16
C ARG A 648 -8.94 1.23 -14.63
N ARG A 649 -9.41 1.65 -13.47
CA ARG A 649 -10.68 1.17 -12.95
C ARG A 649 -11.83 1.80 -13.69
N ASP A 650 -12.72 0.97 -14.24
CA ASP A 650 -13.90 1.39 -15.01
C ASP A 650 -15.12 0.60 -14.49
N GLY A 651 -16.08 1.29 -13.85
CA GLY A 651 -17.25 0.66 -13.24
C GLY A 651 -16.86 -0.41 -12.20
N GLY A 652 -17.16 -1.67 -12.46
CA GLY A 652 -16.89 -2.80 -11.56
C GLY A 652 -15.54 -3.49 -11.74
N GLY A 653 -14.75 -3.17 -12.79
CA GLY A 653 -13.58 -3.94 -13.18
C GLY A 653 -12.33 -3.11 -13.49
N TRP A 654 -11.24 -3.81 -13.80
CA TRP A 654 -9.99 -3.22 -14.28
C TRP A 654 -9.88 -3.38 -15.79
N ARG A 655 -9.62 -2.30 -16.51
CA ARG A 655 -9.40 -2.28 -17.95
C ARG A 655 -7.96 -1.90 -18.25
N GLU A 656 -7.25 -2.73 -19.02
CA GLU A 656 -5.91 -2.41 -19.53
C GLU A 656 -5.96 -1.17 -20.42
N VAL A 657 -5.00 -0.26 -20.22
CA VAL A 657 -4.86 0.97 -21.00
C VAL A 657 -3.43 1.15 -21.50
N PRO A 658 -3.25 1.74 -22.69
CA PRO A 658 -1.91 2.08 -23.19
C PRO A 658 -1.17 3.06 -22.26
N PRO A 659 0.17 3.02 -22.19
CA PRO A 659 0.97 3.99 -21.43
C PRO A 659 0.63 5.46 -21.74
N ALA A 660 0.26 5.77 -22.99
CA ALA A 660 -0.11 7.11 -23.43
C ALA A 660 -1.41 7.65 -22.77
N GLU A 661 -2.29 6.80 -22.29
CA GLU A 661 -3.52 7.18 -21.58
C GLU A 661 -3.31 7.39 -20.06
N VAL A 662 -2.14 6.99 -19.55
CA VAL A 662 -1.83 7.06 -18.10
C VAL A 662 -1.44 8.50 -17.73
N PRO A 663 -1.97 9.08 -16.65
CA PRO A 663 -1.53 10.40 -16.20
C PRO A 663 -0.02 10.45 -16.02
N PRO A 664 0.68 11.51 -16.51
CA PRO A 664 2.14 11.57 -16.50
C PRO A 664 2.78 11.33 -15.14
N LEU A 665 2.14 11.78 -14.07
CA LEU A 665 2.64 11.60 -12.72
C LEU A 665 2.52 10.15 -12.25
N VAL A 666 1.39 9.49 -12.54
CA VAL A 666 1.17 8.07 -12.24
C VAL A 666 2.20 7.21 -13.00
N PHE A 667 2.39 7.52 -14.31
CA PHE A 667 3.38 6.85 -15.14
C PHE A 667 4.79 7.03 -14.57
N SER A 668 5.21 8.28 -14.30
CA SER A 668 6.55 8.58 -13.79
C SER A 668 6.84 7.88 -12.46
N GLU A 669 5.90 7.89 -11.52
CA GLU A 669 6.08 7.26 -10.20
C GLU A 669 6.09 5.73 -10.27
N ALA A 670 5.28 5.15 -11.14
CA ALA A 670 5.30 3.71 -11.39
C ALA A 670 6.63 3.25 -11.99
N MET A 671 7.11 3.96 -13.02
CA MET A 671 8.39 3.65 -13.68
C MET A 671 9.60 3.85 -12.75
N ARG A 672 9.52 4.86 -11.86
CA ARG A 672 10.52 5.07 -10.81
C ARG A 672 10.60 3.91 -9.81
N ASP A 673 9.48 3.34 -9.41
CA ASP A 673 9.48 2.15 -8.55
C ASP A 673 10.17 0.98 -9.24
N VAL A 674 9.86 0.75 -10.53
CA VAL A 674 10.47 -0.34 -11.31
C VAL A 674 11.98 -0.12 -11.51
N ASP A 675 12.43 1.11 -11.82
CA ASP A 675 13.87 1.43 -11.86
C ASP A 675 14.56 1.11 -10.51
N LEU A 676 13.93 1.49 -9.39
CA LEU A 676 14.44 1.16 -8.06
C LEU A 676 14.55 -0.36 -7.84
N PHE A 677 13.53 -1.12 -8.27
CA PHE A 677 13.55 -2.57 -8.15
C PHE A 677 14.71 -3.17 -8.93
N VAL A 678 14.87 -2.81 -10.20
CA VAL A 678 15.98 -3.27 -11.04
C VAL A 678 17.33 -2.82 -10.47
N ALA A 679 17.46 -1.54 -10.10
CA ALA A 679 18.71 -0.98 -9.59
C ALA A 679 19.19 -1.60 -8.27
N VAL A 680 18.31 -2.22 -7.48
CA VAL A 680 18.67 -2.85 -6.20
C VAL A 680 18.83 -4.36 -6.32
N THR A 681 18.04 -5.00 -7.18
CA THR A 681 17.94 -6.47 -7.22
C THR A 681 18.63 -7.11 -8.41
N SER A 682 19.03 -6.35 -9.44
CA SER A 682 19.77 -6.88 -10.58
C SER A 682 21.12 -7.45 -10.16
N ILE A 683 21.49 -8.58 -10.75
CA ILE A 683 22.82 -9.18 -10.58
C ILE A 683 23.94 -8.23 -11.01
N ALA A 684 23.67 -7.29 -11.92
CA ALA A 684 24.62 -6.25 -12.34
C ALA A 684 25.04 -5.31 -11.21
N THR A 685 24.30 -5.26 -10.10
CA THR A 685 24.64 -4.45 -8.93
C THR A 685 25.37 -5.24 -7.83
N ASP A 686 25.59 -6.53 -8.07
CA ASP A 686 26.40 -7.38 -7.20
C ASP A 686 27.87 -7.29 -7.62
N PRO A 687 28.76 -6.69 -6.81
CA PRO A 687 30.17 -6.55 -7.16
C PRO A 687 30.93 -7.89 -7.20
N GLU A 688 30.43 -8.90 -6.50
CA GLU A 688 31.06 -10.24 -6.45
C GLU A 688 30.58 -11.17 -7.56
N TRP A 689 29.62 -10.75 -8.39
CA TRP A 689 29.02 -11.62 -9.40
C TRP A 689 30.05 -12.13 -10.41
N ALA A 690 31.02 -11.32 -10.81
CA ALA A 690 32.05 -11.70 -11.76
C ALA A 690 32.80 -12.99 -11.32
N GLU A 691 32.99 -13.19 -10.03
CA GLU A 691 33.63 -14.38 -9.45
C GLU A 691 32.59 -15.45 -9.04
N ARG A 692 31.57 -15.04 -8.30
CA ARG A 692 30.55 -15.92 -7.72
C ARG A 692 29.63 -16.53 -8.78
N GLY A 693 29.38 -15.85 -9.87
CA GLY A 693 28.51 -16.28 -10.97
C GLY A 693 29.08 -17.42 -11.81
N GLN A 694 30.34 -17.81 -11.64
CA GLN A 694 31.00 -18.89 -12.38
C GLN A 694 30.87 -18.73 -13.91
N GLY A 695 30.97 -17.51 -14.41
CA GLY A 695 30.87 -17.18 -15.85
C GLY A 695 29.41 -17.04 -16.36
N ARG A 696 28.39 -17.34 -15.55
CA ARG A 696 26.99 -17.20 -15.97
C ARG A 696 26.62 -15.73 -16.11
N HIS A 697 25.90 -15.40 -17.18
CA HIS A 697 25.41 -14.05 -17.49
C HIS A 697 26.48 -12.94 -17.40
N LEU A 698 27.74 -13.29 -17.67
CA LEU A 698 28.85 -12.36 -17.51
C LEU A 698 28.77 -11.18 -18.50
N ASP A 699 28.28 -11.44 -19.71
CA ASP A 699 28.08 -10.38 -20.71
C ASP A 699 26.98 -9.42 -20.29
N TYR A 700 25.82 -9.96 -19.85
CA TYR A 700 24.75 -9.15 -19.26
C TYR A 700 25.26 -8.34 -18.05
N TRP A 701 26.04 -8.99 -17.17
CA TRP A 701 26.58 -8.33 -15.98
C TRP A 701 27.51 -7.16 -16.39
N ARG A 702 28.39 -7.36 -17.35
CA ARG A 702 29.30 -6.31 -17.84
C ARG A 702 28.55 -5.18 -18.52
N GLU A 703 27.68 -5.49 -19.46
CA GLU A 703 26.91 -4.50 -20.22
C GLU A 703 26.02 -3.65 -19.28
N THR A 704 25.35 -4.27 -18.32
CA THR A 704 24.46 -3.56 -17.38
C THR A 704 25.24 -2.83 -16.29
N SER A 705 26.36 -3.41 -15.80
CA SER A 705 27.18 -2.79 -14.74
C SER A 705 27.86 -1.50 -15.20
N PHE A 706 28.22 -1.38 -16.49
CA PHE A 706 28.97 -0.26 -17.02
C PHE A 706 28.30 0.42 -18.23
N GLY A 707 27.01 0.13 -18.43
CA GLY A 707 26.20 0.64 -19.54
C GLY A 707 25.74 2.09 -19.37
N THR A 708 24.76 2.47 -20.18
CA THR A 708 24.16 3.81 -20.11
C THR A 708 23.45 4.01 -18.76
N LEU A 709 23.42 5.26 -18.29
CA LEU A 709 22.73 5.57 -17.02
C LEU A 709 21.22 5.55 -17.20
N ALA A 710 20.53 4.88 -16.28
CA ALA A 710 19.09 5.08 -16.05
C ALA A 710 18.86 6.45 -15.40
N ALA A 711 17.61 6.91 -15.31
CA ALA A 711 17.27 8.20 -14.71
C ALA A 711 17.81 8.35 -13.28
N SER A 712 17.83 7.27 -12.49
CA SER A 712 18.44 7.27 -11.15
C SER A 712 19.93 7.53 -11.16
N GLY A 713 20.67 7.04 -12.16
CA GLY A 713 22.11 7.32 -12.38
C GLY A 713 22.35 8.78 -12.79
N GLU A 714 21.52 9.33 -13.66
CA GLU A 714 21.58 10.73 -14.07
C GLU A 714 21.32 11.70 -12.91
N VAL A 715 20.35 11.41 -12.07
CA VAL A 715 20.09 12.19 -10.85
C VAL A 715 21.27 12.13 -9.87
N ARG A 716 21.93 10.97 -9.73
CA ARG A 716 23.15 10.86 -8.91
C ARG A 716 24.30 11.67 -9.51
N ARG A 717 24.46 11.68 -10.85
CA ARG A 717 25.45 12.53 -11.52
C ARG A 717 25.23 14.00 -11.23
N ASP A 718 23.98 14.47 -11.35
CA ASP A 718 23.62 15.87 -11.04
C ASP A 718 23.84 16.22 -9.56
N ALA A 719 23.47 15.35 -8.64
CA ALA A 719 23.74 15.55 -7.22
C ALA A 719 25.24 15.60 -6.93
N LEU A 720 26.02 14.68 -7.52
CA LEU A 720 27.47 14.66 -7.36
C LEU A 720 28.13 15.92 -7.92
N ALA A 721 27.69 16.44 -9.08
CA ALA A 721 28.23 17.67 -9.65
C ALA A 721 28.15 18.85 -8.66
N ARG A 722 27.12 18.90 -7.82
CA ARG A 722 26.93 19.94 -6.80
C ARG A 722 27.67 19.68 -5.50
N ILE A 723 27.88 18.41 -5.15
CA ILE A 723 28.49 18.02 -3.88
C ILE A 723 30.00 17.94 -3.97
N LEU A 724 30.55 17.44 -5.08
CA LEU A 724 31.98 17.19 -5.28
C LEU A 724 32.88 18.38 -4.92
N PRO A 725 32.59 19.63 -5.35
CA PRO A 725 33.43 20.79 -5.02
C PRO A 725 33.60 21.03 -3.50
N ARG A 726 32.74 20.44 -2.69
CA ARG A 726 32.70 20.62 -1.23
C ARG A 726 33.29 19.44 -0.44
N LEU A 727 33.78 18.41 -1.15
CA LEU A 727 34.38 17.23 -0.54
C LEU A 727 35.87 17.40 -0.30
N ALA A 728 36.39 16.69 0.70
CA ALA A 728 37.81 16.68 1.02
C ALA A 728 38.71 16.11 -0.10
N VAL A 729 38.11 15.41 -1.08
CA VAL A 729 38.77 14.78 -2.23
C VAL A 729 38.39 15.44 -3.57
N ALA A 730 37.90 16.68 -3.52
CA ALA A 730 37.41 17.40 -4.68
C ALA A 730 38.47 17.50 -5.79
N ASP A 731 39.73 17.73 -5.43
CA ASP A 731 40.90 17.84 -6.32
C ASP A 731 41.31 16.52 -7.00
N ARG A 732 40.81 15.39 -6.48
CA ARG A 732 41.09 14.05 -6.97
C ARG A 732 39.92 13.42 -7.75
N CYS A 733 38.77 14.06 -7.78
CA CYS A 733 37.54 13.54 -8.33
C CYS A 733 37.02 14.39 -9.49
N THR A 734 36.67 13.76 -10.62
CA THR A 734 35.99 14.42 -11.73
C THR A 734 34.85 13.56 -12.24
N LEU A 735 33.78 14.21 -12.76
CA LEU A 735 32.72 13.51 -13.46
C LEU A 735 33.05 13.41 -14.96
N ASP A 736 33.02 12.20 -15.47
CA ASP A 736 33.22 11.91 -16.88
C ASP A 736 32.15 10.96 -17.43
N GLY A 737 31.21 11.49 -18.20
CA GLY A 737 30.06 10.76 -18.71
C GLY A 737 29.28 10.03 -17.61
N ARG A 738 29.33 8.70 -17.62
CA ARG A 738 28.67 7.81 -16.68
C ARG A 738 29.50 7.41 -15.47
N PHE A 739 30.70 7.97 -15.33
CA PHE A 739 31.66 7.63 -14.30
C PHE A 739 32.01 8.80 -13.38
N LEU A 740 32.24 8.49 -12.12
CA LEU A 740 33.05 9.30 -11.23
C LEU A 740 34.49 8.80 -11.33
N VAL A 741 35.33 9.62 -11.91
CA VAL A 741 36.77 9.33 -12.04
C VAL A 741 37.49 9.79 -10.79
N VAL A 742 38.23 8.89 -10.15
CA VAL A 742 38.96 9.13 -8.90
C VAL A 742 40.46 8.87 -9.15
N ARG A 743 41.26 9.89 -8.91
CA ARG A 743 42.72 9.78 -9.01
C ARG A 743 43.27 9.38 -7.64
N GLY A 744 43.71 8.14 -7.53
CA GLY A 744 44.48 7.65 -6.39
C GLY A 744 45.94 7.99 -6.49
N ASP A 745 46.75 7.50 -5.56
CA ASP A 745 48.20 7.62 -5.54
C ASP A 745 48.86 6.50 -6.39
N LEU A 746 48.23 5.33 -6.45
CA LEU A 746 48.68 4.16 -7.17
C LEU A 746 48.07 4.06 -8.60
N ARG A 747 46.75 4.30 -8.71
CA ARG A 747 45.99 4.14 -9.94
C ARG A 747 44.88 5.18 -10.08
N THR A 748 44.29 5.24 -11.29
CA THR A 748 43.04 5.98 -11.52
C THR A 748 41.88 4.99 -11.59
N TYR A 749 40.74 5.37 -11.02
CA TYR A 749 39.57 4.53 -10.90
C TYR A 749 38.36 5.20 -11.54
N LYS A 750 37.50 4.43 -12.20
CA LYS A 750 36.24 4.86 -12.81
C LYS A 750 35.10 4.17 -12.09
N ILE A 751 34.38 4.89 -11.24
CA ILE A 751 33.21 4.36 -10.48
C ILE A 751 31.95 4.64 -11.29
N HIS A 752 31.24 3.60 -11.71
CA HIS A 752 30.01 3.76 -12.49
C HIS A 752 28.86 4.29 -11.63
N LEU A 753 28.17 5.35 -12.08
CA LEU A 753 27.15 6.07 -11.31
C LEU A 753 25.81 5.31 -11.17
N GLY A 754 25.57 4.33 -12.03
CA GLY A 754 24.42 3.43 -11.95
C GLY A 754 24.64 2.29 -10.95
N SER A 755 25.61 1.41 -11.21
CA SER A 755 25.89 0.20 -10.43
C SER A 755 26.76 0.44 -9.19
N GLY A 756 27.65 1.45 -9.21
CA GLY A 756 28.70 1.65 -8.22
C GLY A 756 29.89 0.70 -8.40
N ASN A 757 29.97 -0.06 -9.50
CA ASN A 757 31.11 -0.91 -9.83
C ASN A 757 32.30 -0.08 -10.31
N VAL A 758 33.53 -0.62 -10.17
CA VAL A 758 34.77 0.14 -10.35
C VAL A 758 35.61 -0.51 -11.45
N LEU A 759 36.14 0.33 -12.34
CA LEU A 759 37.17 -0.04 -13.27
C LEU A 759 38.47 0.67 -12.91
N MET A 760 39.61 0.01 -13.13
CA MET A 760 40.97 0.58 -13.00
C MET A 760 41.56 0.98 -14.35
N ASP A 761 42.15 2.15 -14.39
CA ASP A 761 42.90 2.66 -15.54
C ASP A 761 44.41 2.51 -15.28
N PRO A 762 45.22 2.09 -16.29
CA PRO A 762 44.85 1.73 -17.65
C PRO A 762 44.25 0.31 -17.79
N GLY A 763 43.47 0.11 -18.85
CA GLY A 763 42.98 -1.20 -19.27
C GLY A 763 41.57 -1.54 -18.88
N ASP A 764 40.85 -0.65 -18.16
CA ASP A 764 39.47 -0.85 -17.72
C ASP A 764 39.26 -2.20 -17.01
N VAL A 765 40.25 -2.59 -16.20
CA VAL A 765 40.18 -3.84 -15.40
C VAL A 765 39.22 -3.69 -14.26
N TYR A 766 38.33 -4.65 -14.12
CA TYR A 766 37.36 -4.66 -13.00
C TYR A 766 38.07 -4.73 -11.66
N LEU A 767 37.63 -3.88 -10.71
CA LEU A 767 38.07 -3.89 -9.30
C LEU A 767 36.90 -4.18 -8.38
N CYS A 768 36.92 -5.32 -7.73
CA CYS A 768 35.94 -5.67 -6.73
C CYS A 768 36.23 -4.93 -5.41
N VAL A 769 35.39 -3.95 -5.06
CA VAL A 769 35.46 -3.21 -3.81
C VAL A 769 34.12 -3.32 -3.09
N VAL A 770 34.13 -3.96 -1.93
CA VAL A 770 32.98 -4.02 -1.01
C VAL A 770 33.37 -3.21 0.23
N PRO A 771 33.02 -1.92 0.30
CA PRO A 771 33.40 -1.11 1.46
C PRO A 771 32.63 -1.54 2.69
N GLU A 772 33.27 -1.48 3.87
CA GLU A 772 32.55 -1.66 5.13
C GLU A 772 31.40 -0.67 5.26
N ARG A 773 30.24 -1.10 5.80
CA ARG A 773 28.98 -0.35 5.88
C ARG A 773 29.00 0.93 6.76
N LYS A 774 30.14 1.44 7.16
CA LYS A 774 30.23 2.68 7.91
C LYS A 774 30.32 3.88 6.96
N THR A 775 29.16 4.36 6.51
CA THR A 775 29.08 5.70 5.91
C THR A 775 29.52 6.73 6.95
N ASP A 776 30.47 7.57 6.62
CA ASP A 776 30.87 8.67 7.50
C ASP A 776 29.66 9.60 7.70
N ALA A 777 29.15 9.65 8.93
CA ALA A 777 27.99 10.45 9.33
C ALA A 777 28.17 11.97 9.08
N ARG A 778 29.35 12.40 8.65
CA ARG A 778 29.69 13.79 8.33
C ARG A 778 29.40 14.17 6.88
N LEU A 779 29.08 13.19 6.00
CA LEU A 779 28.83 13.48 4.60
C LEU A 779 27.45 14.08 4.41
N PHE A 780 27.40 15.31 3.87
CA PHE A 780 26.14 15.92 3.49
C PHE A 780 25.61 15.30 2.19
N LEU A 781 24.39 14.75 2.22
CA LEU A 781 23.60 14.38 1.06
C LEU A 781 22.32 15.22 1.06
N PRO A 782 21.87 15.74 -0.10
CA PRO A 782 20.71 16.62 -0.19
C PRO A 782 19.36 15.90 0.02
N PHE A 783 19.37 14.57 0.11
CA PHE A 783 18.20 13.71 0.36
C PHE A 783 18.60 12.44 1.11
N GLU A 784 17.64 11.81 1.73
CA GLU A 784 17.78 10.48 2.33
C GLU A 784 17.47 9.37 1.31
N ASP A 785 17.78 8.12 1.67
CA ASP A 785 17.44 6.88 0.93
C ASP A 785 18.14 6.62 -0.43
N ASP A 786 19.30 7.21 -0.74
CA ASP A 786 20.13 6.71 -1.82
C ASP A 786 21.39 6.01 -1.31
N SER A 787 21.24 4.75 -0.94
CA SER A 787 22.35 3.90 -0.49
C SER A 787 23.42 3.73 -1.56
N ARG A 788 23.07 3.84 -2.85
CA ARG A 788 24.01 3.73 -3.97
C ARG A 788 24.88 4.98 -4.08
N LEU A 789 24.31 6.17 -3.92
CA LEU A 789 25.10 7.41 -3.89
C LEU A 789 26.09 7.41 -2.71
N ALA A 790 25.63 6.96 -1.55
CA ALA A 790 26.48 6.82 -0.37
C ALA A 790 27.62 5.80 -0.62
N LEU A 791 27.33 4.68 -1.28
CA LEU A 791 28.32 3.67 -1.68
C LEU A 791 29.37 4.24 -2.64
N ILE A 792 28.93 4.96 -3.68
CA ILE A 792 29.84 5.61 -4.67
C ILE A 792 30.78 6.57 -3.96
N LEU A 793 30.26 7.41 -3.08
CA LEU A 793 31.09 8.36 -2.31
C LEU A 793 32.03 7.67 -1.34
N SER A 794 31.61 6.58 -0.68
CA SER A 794 32.49 5.79 0.19
C SER A 794 33.65 5.17 -0.59
N LYS A 795 33.37 4.62 -1.78
CA LYS A 795 34.41 4.10 -2.69
C LYS A 795 35.34 5.22 -3.16
N ALA A 796 34.81 6.38 -3.53
CA ALA A 796 35.62 7.51 -3.96
C ALA A 796 36.60 7.99 -2.87
N LEU A 797 36.12 8.10 -1.61
CA LEU A 797 36.95 8.49 -0.46
C LEU A 797 38.04 7.44 -0.15
N LEU A 798 37.72 6.15 -0.28
CA LEU A 798 38.66 5.05 -0.09
C LEU A 798 39.73 5.06 -1.17
N LEU A 799 39.33 5.10 -2.46
CA LEU A 799 40.19 4.97 -3.61
C LEU A 799 41.04 6.24 -3.87
N ALA A 800 40.60 7.42 -3.44
CA ALA A 800 41.40 8.64 -3.46
C ALA A 800 42.66 8.56 -2.59
N ARG A 801 42.68 7.61 -1.63
CA ARG A 801 43.80 7.35 -0.70
C ARG A 801 44.17 5.88 -0.73
N ASP A 802 44.39 5.35 -1.94
CA ASP A 802 44.61 3.93 -2.19
C ASP A 802 45.84 3.36 -1.47
N THR A 803 46.81 4.19 -1.11
CA THR A 803 47.97 3.83 -0.28
C THR A 803 47.63 3.59 1.18
N GLU A 804 46.49 4.08 1.67
CA GLU A 804 46.00 3.88 3.05
C GLU A 804 45.13 2.61 3.19
N ILE A 805 44.84 1.93 2.08
CA ILE A 805 44.01 0.72 2.08
C ILE A 805 44.76 -0.40 2.81
N THR A 806 44.12 -1.04 3.77
CA THR A 806 44.66 -2.16 4.55
C THR A 806 44.12 -3.54 4.11
N ASP A 807 43.04 -3.55 3.32
CA ASP A 807 42.44 -4.79 2.81
C ASP A 807 43.35 -5.42 1.73
N GLU A 808 43.89 -6.59 2.08
CA GLU A 808 44.82 -7.32 1.23
C GLU A 808 44.18 -7.80 -0.07
N SER A 809 42.88 -8.04 -0.11
CA SER A 809 42.16 -8.48 -1.31
C SER A 809 42.07 -7.37 -2.33
N ILE A 810 41.79 -6.15 -1.88
CA ILE A 810 41.78 -4.94 -2.72
C ILE A 810 43.20 -4.58 -3.19
N LEU A 811 44.19 -4.60 -2.26
CA LEU A 811 45.58 -4.27 -2.58
C LEU A 811 46.19 -5.23 -3.61
N ARG A 812 45.88 -6.53 -3.56
CA ARG A 812 46.32 -7.49 -4.57
C ARG A 812 45.76 -7.17 -5.94
N GLN A 813 44.52 -6.79 -6.04
CA GLN A 813 43.93 -6.39 -7.33
C GLN A 813 44.51 -5.09 -7.88
N ILE A 814 44.83 -4.10 -7.01
CA ILE A 814 45.41 -2.80 -7.43
C ILE A 814 46.87 -2.96 -7.91
N LYS A 815 47.63 -3.83 -7.24
CA LYS A 815 49.08 -4.02 -7.56
C LYS A 815 49.30 -5.00 -8.71
N GLY A 816 48.30 -5.84 -9.07
CA GLY A 816 48.34 -6.82 -10.16
C GLY A 816 49.06 -8.04 -9.75
#